data_1d3d9ab96d8e07294d1f1db7cf3efd8e
#
_entry.id   1d3d9ab96d8e07294d1f1db7cf3efd8e
#
_cell.length_a   1.000
_cell.length_b   1.000
_cell.length_c   1.000
_cell.angle_alpha   90.00
_cell.angle_beta   90.00
_cell.angle_gamma   90.00
#
_symmetry.space_group_name_H-M   'P 1'
#
loop_
_entity.id
_entity.type
_entity.pdbx_description
1 polymer ?
#
loop_
_entity_poly.entity_id
_entity_poly.type
_entity_poly.pdbx_seq_one_letter_code
_entity_poly.pdbx_strand_id
1 'polypeptide(L)'
;MNETYTAFMRGRLPKYEKPRVDRIDNLSASVIVDQSRLGGNARSTVGTISDMYAALRLLYARIGTPYAGTASYFSFNDPNGMCRTCSGIGKILDLDIERTIDPDKSWNEGMIALPAFGVGNYYWKQYTGSGLFDLEKKYRDYTPEERHLLLFGSREPGGPRAHKRVEGIKTQFQRLCLMKGPEEQHDHTLRKLNQFMEEKPCPVCRGRRLNERSLACKVAGYSIDQMCAMEFTELVKVLATIDDPRATTIVEALTASLTRMIDIGLHYLSMDRESSTLSGGEAQRLKLVRYMGSSLTGMTYIFDEPSTGMHPRDVHRMTRLLQSLRDKGNTVLVVEHDRDVIAIADQVIDVGPLAGRDGGEILFQGSYEALKRSGTRTGNAMRQIIPLKAAPRKPRAFLPVRDACVHNLKHVSVDIPLNVLTVVTGVAGSGKSSLIRDVFARQYADRVVLVDQSPVTATGRSTPATFLGFFDEIRRVMAAACGEDASLFSFNSKGACPVCGGRGQIVTELVFMDPVTTVCEACEGQRYSAEALACRYRGKNIVDILAMSAGEAYDFFRDNGKLRKALGAMLEVGLPYLALGQPLSTLSGGERQRVKLAKCLDRQGSIYVLDEPTTGLHASDVQTVMALLDSLVDKGNTVIVIEHNPDVMKQADYLIDVGPDGGTAGGEVVFAGTPRDMAEHGDTITARYLRKSLAD
;
A
#
# COMPACT_ATOMS: atom_id res chain seq x y z
N MET A 1 18.46 -15.91 -11.49
CA MET A 1 18.93 -15.85 -10.09
C MET A 1 19.17 -17.20 -9.47
N ASN A 2 18.23 -18.13 -9.53
CA ASN A 2 18.48 -19.50 -9.02
C ASN A 2 19.73 -20.16 -9.59
N GLU A 3 20.08 -19.85 -10.82
CA GLU A 3 21.27 -20.41 -11.50
C GLU A 3 22.60 -19.86 -10.96
N THR A 4 22.61 -18.75 -10.24
CA THR A 4 23.81 -18.20 -9.59
C THR A 4 24.15 -18.92 -8.28
N TYR A 5 23.20 -19.69 -7.71
CA TYR A 5 23.47 -20.49 -6.53
C TYR A 5 24.15 -21.81 -6.89
N THR A 6 25.03 -22.28 -6.01
CA THR A 6 25.64 -23.63 -6.17
C THR A 6 24.57 -24.70 -6.20
N ALA A 7 24.87 -25.85 -6.83
CA ALA A 7 23.95 -26.99 -6.89
C ALA A 7 23.49 -27.44 -5.49
N PHE A 8 24.35 -27.31 -4.48
CA PHE A 8 24.03 -27.61 -3.09
C PHE A 8 22.97 -26.65 -2.52
N MET A 9 23.10 -25.36 -2.76
CA MET A 9 22.14 -24.35 -2.32
C MET A 9 20.80 -24.50 -3.06
N ARG A 10 20.82 -24.80 -4.36
CA ARG A 10 19.62 -25.08 -5.16
C ARG A 10 18.84 -26.28 -4.65
N GLY A 11 19.52 -27.34 -4.25
CA GLY A 11 18.88 -28.56 -3.68
C GLY A 11 18.24 -28.33 -2.31
N ARG A 12 18.64 -27.26 -1.59
CA ARG A 12 18.11 -26.91 -0.24
C ARG A 12 17.10 -25.77 -0.23
N LEU A 13 16.88 -25.11 -1.36
CA LEU A 13 15.90 -24.03 -1.49
C LEU A 13 14.73 -24.49 -2.39
N PRO A 14 13.82 -25.34 -1.90
CA PRO A 14 12.69 -25.86 -2.68
C PRO A 14 11.67 -24.76 -3.05
N LYS A 15 11.84 -23.55 -2.54
CA LYS A 15 11.00 -22.39 -2.77
C LYS A 15 11.10 -21.81 -4.19
N TYR A 16 12.13 -22.21 -4.96
CA TYR A 16 12.38 -21.64 -6.27
C TYR A 16 12.19 -22.69 -7.35
N GLU A 17 11.15 -22.55 -8.15
CA GLU A 17 11.00 -23.32 -9.37
C GLU A 17 12.17 -23.01 -10.31
N LYS A 18 12.75 -24.06 -10.90
CA LYS A 18 13.76 -23.87 -11.94
C LYS A 18 13.09 -23.24 -13.16
N PRO A 19 13.68 -22.17 -13.74
CA PRO A 19 13.16 -21.66 -14.99
C PRO A 19 13.24 -22.74 -16.08
N ARG A 20 12.19 -22.84 -16.88
CA ARG A 20 12.15 -23.74 -18.05
C ARG A 20 12.90 -23.08 -19.21
N VAL A 21 14.20 -23.22 -19.23
CA VAL A 21 15.09 -22.65 -20.24
C VAL A 21 16.10 -23.73 -20.65
N ASP A 22 16.52 -23.69 -21.90
CA ASP A 22 17.52 -24.63 -22.43
C ASP A 22 18.91 -24.26 -21.88
N ARG A 23 19.25 -22.97 -21.87
CA ARG A 23 20.56 -22.46 -21.45
C ARG A 23 20.51 -21.00 -21.03
N ILE A 24 21.31 -20.64 -20.04
CA ILE A 24 21.57 -19.26 -19.62
C ILE A 24 23.08 -19.11 -19.44
N ASP A 25 23.69 -18.18 -20.16
CA ASP A 25 25.13 -17.90 -20.13
C ASP A 25 25.42 -16.52 -19.59
N ASN A 26 26.68 -16.29 -19.19
CA ASN A 26 27.22 -14.99 -18.78
C ASN A 26 26.47 -14.31 -17.60
N LEU A 27 25.94 -15.13 -16.70
CA LEU A 27 25.26 -14.59 -15.51
C LEU A 27 26.26 -13.96 -14.56
N SER A 28 26.12 -12.68 -14.28
CA SER A 28 26.77 -12.01 -13.17
C SER A 28 25.92 -12.08 -11.88
N ALA A 29 26.53 -11.74 -10.75
CA ALA A 29 25.78 -11.59 -9.51
C ALA A 29 24.67 -10.53 -9.71
N SER A 30 23.47 -10.85 -9.30
CA SER A 30 22.31 -10.02 -9.62
C SER A 30 21.55 -9.55 -8.39
N VAL A 31 21.03 -8.33 -8.47
CA VAL A 31 20.22 -7.65 -7.46
C VAL A 31 18.88 -7.28 -8.06
N ILE A 32 17.78 -7.75 -7.44
CA ILE A 32 16.42 -7.35 -7.84
C ILE A 32 15.94 -6.24 -6.92
N VAL A 33 15.42 -5.18 -7.53
CA VAL A 33 14.76 -4.06 -6.86
C VAL A 33 13.31 -4.03 -7.33
N ASP A 34 12.46 -4.71 -6.60
CA ASP A 34 11.04 -4.85 -6.88
C ASP A 34 10.18 -3.86 -6.06
N GLN A 35 8.88 -3.78 -6.41
CA GLN A 35 7.89 -2.98 -5.70
C GLN A 35 7.38 -3.62 -4.40
N SER A 36 7.92 -4.77 -3.98
CA SER A 36 7.48 -5.39 -2.75
C SER A 36 7.62 -4.42 -1.58
N ARG A 37 6.57 -4.31 -0.78
CA ARG A 37 6.62 -3.47 0.42
C ARG A 37 7.79 -3.90 1.28
N LEU A 38 8.53 -2.93 1.78
CA LEU A 38 9.51 -3.20 2.82
C LEU A 38 8.75 -3.78 4.00
N GLY A 39 8.90 -5.09 4.22
CA GLY A 39 8.37 -5.74 5.41
C GLY A 39 8.90 -4.98 6.63
N GLY A 40 8.01 -4.50 7.47
CA GLY A 40 8.41 -3.72 8.64
C GLY A 40 7.55 -4.08 9.82
N ASN A 41 8.18 -4.26 10.96
CA ASN A 41 7.54 -4.16 12.26
C ASN A 41 7.52 -2.69 12.70
N ALA A 42 6.82 -2.38 13.78
CA ALA A 42 6.73 -1.03 14.35
C ALA A 42 8.10 -0.38 14.72
N ARG A 43 9.20 -1.12 14.61
CA ARG A 43 10.59 -0.66 14.85
C ARG A 43 11.39 -0.39 13.59
N SER A 44 10.81 -0.64 12.43
CA SER A 44 11.46 -0.43 11.13
C SER A 44 11.19 0.99 10.64
N THR A 45 12.24 1.78 10.48
CA THR A 45 12.18 3.17 10.02
C THR A 45 13.07 3.38 8.81
N VAL A 46 12.89 4.48 8.08
CA VAL A 46 13.77 4.86 6.96
C VAL A 46 15.24 4.88 7.40
N GLY A 47 15.54 5.45 8.56
CA GLY A 47 16.89 5.51 9.09
C GLY A 47 17.51 4.14 9.41
N THR A 48 16.70 3.16 9.86
CA THR A 48 17.18 1.80 10.17
C THR A 48 17.41 0.97 8.91
N ILE A 49 16.55 1.13 7.89
CA ILE A 49 16.67 0.40 6.62
C ILE A 49 17.85 0.91 5.77
N SER A 50 18.11 2.22 5.83
CA SER A 50 19.19 2.87 5.08
C SER A 50 20.54 2.84 5.78
N ASP A 51 20.62 2.25 6.98
CA ASP A 51 21.79 2.24 7.87
C ASP A 51 22.25 3.63 8.38
N MET A 52 21.59 4.73 7.96
CA MET A 52 21.91 6.09 8.39
C MET A 52 21.73 6.29 9.90
N TYR A 53 20.73 5.62 10.51
CA TYR A 53 20.51 5.69 11.95
C TYR A 53 21.68 5.11 12.75
N ALA A 54 22.37 4.08 12.22
CA ALA A 54 23.55 3.52 12.86
C ALA A 54 24.70 4.53 12.90
N ALA A 55 24.94 5.24 11.80
CA ALA A 55 25.95 6.30 11.73
C ALA A 55 25.60 7.50 12.62
N LEU A 56 24.31 7.90 12.68
CA LEU A 56 23.85 8.97 13.56
C LEU A 56 24.04 8.61 15.04
N ARG A 57 23.75 7.38 15.46
CA ARG A 57 24.01 6.90 16.82
C ARG A 57 25.49 6.95 17.19
N LEU A 58 26.36 6.62 16.24
CA LEU A 58 27.80 6.69 16.43
C LEU A 58 28.27 8.15 16.60
N LEU A 59 27.69 9.09 15.83
CA LEU A 59 27.95 10.52 15.96
C LEU A 59 27.65 11.01 17.38
N TYR A 60 26.46 10.71 17.91
CA TYR A 60 26.06 11.08 19.26
C TYR A 60 26.94 10.44 20.34
N ALA A 61 27.37 9.20 20.16
CA ALA A 61 28.29 8.53 21.09
C ALA A 61 29.67 9.16 21.13
N ARG A 62 30.14 9.81 20.04
CA ARG A 62 31.47 10.40 19.94
C ARG A 62 31.55 11.83 20.41
N ILE A 63 30.59 12.67 20.03
CA ILE A 63 30.67 14.13 20.25
C ILE A 63 29.48 14.70 21.03
N GLY A 64 28.51 13.86 21.38
CA GLY A 64 27.28 14.31 22.09
C GLY A 64 27.57 14.79 23.51
N THR A 65 26.87 15.86 23.91
CA THR A 65 27.04 16.49 25.24
C THR A 65 25.65 16.72 25.86
N PRO A 66 25.42 16.33 27.14
CA PRO A 66 26.31 15.54 27.99
C PRO A 66 26.49 14.11 27.46
N TYR A 67 27.58 13.47 27.82
CA TYR A 67 27.90 12.10 27.38
C TYR A 67 26.87 11.10 27.96
N ALA A 68 26.13 10.43 27.10
CA ALA A 68 25.09 9.48 27.49
C ALA A 68 25.53 8.00 27.44
N GLY A 69 26.63 7.69 26.75
CA GLY A 69 27.17 6.33 26.60
C GLY A 69 27.55 5.98 25.17
N THR A 70 27.72 4.69 24.90
CA THR A 70 28.04 4.15 23.57
C THR A 70 26.85 4.24 22.61
N ALA A 71 27.03 3.88 21.35
CA ALA A 71 25.99 3.93 20.32
C ALA A 71 24.71 3.11 20.66
N SER A 72 24.82 2.11 21.55
CA SER A 72 23.67 1.34 22.04
C SER A 72 22.71 2.18 22.87
N TYR A 73 23.20 3.17 23.62
CA TYR A 73 22.36 4.09 24.39
C TYR A 73 21.46 5.00 23.53
N PHE A 74 21.77 5.13 22.27
CA PHE A 74 21.00 5.90 21.31
C PHE A 74 20.12 5.02 20.42
N SER A 75 19.99 3.73 20.74
CA SER A 75 19.15 2.79 19.99
C SER A 75 17.81 2.57 20.69
N PHE A 76 16.71 2.82 19.98
CA PHE A 76 15.39 2.46 20.47
C PHE A 76 15.10 0.94 20.41
N ASN A 77 16.02 0.15 19.84
CA ASN A 77 15.97 -1.32 19.82
C ASN A 77 16.85 -1.96 20.90
N ASP A 78 17.58 -1.15 21.67
CA ASP A 78 18.48 -1.62 22.73
C ASP A 78 17.94 -1.24 24.10
N PRO A 79 17.94 -2.15 25.09
CA PRO A 79 17.46 -1.88 26.47
C PRO A 79 18.11 -0.67 27.14
N ASN A 80 19.35 -0.31 26.76
CA ASN A 80 20.06 0.84 27.31
C ASN A 80 19.55 2.18 26.81
N GLY A 81 19.01 2.20 25.56
CA GLY A 81 18.55 3.43 24.91
C GLY A 81 17.04 3.58 24.88
N MET A 82 16.29 2.48 24.83
CA MET A 82 14.85 2.51 24.63
C MET A 82 14.07 3.11 25.80
N CYS A 83 12.94 3.71 25.52
CA CYS A 83 11.93 4.04 26.51
C CYS A 83 11.36 2.74 27.09
N ARG A 84 11.47 2.54 28.41
CA ARG A 84 11.01 1.31 29.07
C ARG A 84 9.49 1.11 28.99
N THR A 85 8.71 2.18 29.00
CA THR A 85 7.24 2.11 28.98
C THR A 85 6.68 1.56 27.67
N CYS A 86 7.23 1.97 26.52
CA CYS A 86 6.80 1.51 25.21
C CYS A 86 7.80 0.56 24.54
N SER A 87 8.85 0.13 25.26
CA SER A 87 9.91 -0.74 24.73
C SER A 87 10.48 -0.25 23.39
N GLY A 88 10.63 1.07 23.22
CA GLY A 88 11.19 1.68 22.02
C GLY A 88 10.23 1.82 20.84
N ILE A 89 8.97 1.47 20.99
CA ILE A 89 7.96 1.58 19.92
C ILE A 89 7.50 3.03 19.71
N GLY A 90 7.51 3.86 20.77
CA GLY A 90 7.02 5.25 20.76
C GLY A 90 5.51 5.37 20.92
N LYS A 91 4.77 4.29 20.74
CA LYS A 91 3.32 4.21 20.84
C LYS A 91 2.91 3.15 21.87
N ILE A 92 1.71 3.26 22.39
CA ILE A 92 1.05 2.25 23.21
C ILE A 92 -0.31 1.95 22.59
N LEU A 93 -0.74 0.70 22.68
CA LEU A 93 -2.11 0.32 22.37
C LEU A 93 -2.98 0.66 23.57
N ASP A 94 -4.05 1.39 23.36
CA ASP A 94 -5.06 1.72 24.35
C ASP A 94 -6.45 1.37 23.84
N LEU A 95 -7.42 1.32 24.75
CA LEU A 95 -8.82 1.11 24.40
C LEU A 95 -9.40 2.38 23.78
N ASP A 96 -9.96 2.26 22.59
CA ASP A 96 -10.76 3.31 21.95
C ASP A 96 -12.11 3.43 22.67
N ILE A 97 -12.25 4.47 23.48
CA ILE A 97 -13.43 4.68 24.31
C ILE A 97 -14.65 5.00 23.46
N GLU A 98 -14.49 5.80 22.40
CA GLU A 98 -15.59 6.22 21.52
C GLU A 98 -16.20 5.05 20.75
N ARG A 99 -15.38 4.09 20.33
CA ARG A 99 -15.86 2.86 19.67
C ARG A 99 -16.32 1.79 20.67
N THR A 100 -15.85 1.87 21.90
CA THR A 100 -16.15 0.86 22.93
C THR A 100 -17.43 1.16 23.69
N ILE A 101 -17.75 2.43 23.94
CA ILE A 101 -18.87 2.85 24.76
C ILE A 101 -19.83 3.70 23.92
N ASP A 102 -21.06 3.22 23.78
CA ASP A 102 -22.14 3.97 23.16
C ASP A 102 -22.71 5.00 24.14
N PRO A 103 -22.55 6.30 23.89
CA PRO A 103 -22.94 7.35 24.83
C PRO A 103 -24.45 7.41 25.07
N ASP A 104 -25.25 6.92 24.12
CA ASP A 104 -26.70 6.99 24.16
C ASP A 104 -27.38 5.77 24.82
N LYS A 105 -26.59 4.79 25.27
CA LYS A 105 -27.05 3.58 25.94
C LYS A 105 -26.69 3.52 27.40
N SER A 106 -27.50 2.77 28.15
CA SER A 106 -27.29 2.36 29.53
C SER A 106 -26.66 0.96 29.64
N TRP A 107 -26.35 0.49 30.83
CA TRP A 107 -25.91 -0.89 31.07
C TRP A 107 -26.92 -1.93 30.58
N ASN A 108 -28.21 -1.70 30.83
CA ASN A 108 -29.28 -2.60 30.42
C ASN A 108 -29.49 -2.62 28.90
N GLU A 109 -29.17 -1.53 28.23
CA GLU A 109 -29.20 -1.41 26.77
C GLU A 109 -27.90 -1.87 26.10
N GLY A 110 -26.88 -2.29 26.87
CA GLY A 110 -25.63 -2.79 26.33
C GLY A 110 -24.70 -1.67 25.85
N MET A 111 -24.43 -0.69 26.68
CA MET A 111 -23.58 0.46 26.33
C MET A 111 -22.13 0.09 25.94
N ILE A 112 -21.64 -1.10 26.31
CA ILE A 112 -20.27 -1.54 26.02
C ILE A 112 -20.30 -2.51 24.84
N ALA A 113 -19.68 -2.10 23.73
CA ALA A 113 -19.64 -2.85 22.48
C ALA A 113 -18.65 -4.04 22.49
N LEU A 114 -17.79 -4.16 23.49
CA LEU A 114 -16.88 -5.31 23.62
C LEU A 114 -17.67 -6.62 23.76
N PRO A 115 -17.41 -7.65 22.92
CA PRO A 115 -18.20 -8.90 22.92
C PRO A 115 -18.28 -9.59 24.29
N ALA A 116 -17.22 -9.50 25.10
CA ALA A 116 -17.18 -10.11 26.43
C ALA A 116 -18.08 -9.39 27.46
N PHE A 117 -18.51 -8.15 27.16
CA PHE A 117 -19.35 -7.29 28.01
C PHE A 117 -20.81 -7.22 27.53
N GLY A 118 -21.18 -8.00 26.53
CA GLY A 118 -22.57 -8.05 26.04
C GLY A 118 -23.57 -8.36 27.16
N VAL A 119 -24.79 -7.83 27.06
CA VAL A 119 -25.87 -8.01 28.03
C VAL A 119 -26.05 -9.49 28.38
N GLY A 120 -26.05 -9.81 29.65
CA GLY A 120 -26.15 -11.17 30.19
C GLY A 120 -24.83 -11.96 30.23
N ASN A 121 -23.74 -11.47 29.66
CA ASN A 121 -22.43 -12.12 29.72
C ASN A 121 -21.77 -11.98 31.11
N TYR A 122 -20.67 -12.72 31.33
CA TYR A 122 -19.96 -12.76 32.58
C TYR A 122 -19.54 -11.38 33.10
N TYR A 123 -18.87 -10.58 32.31
CA TYR A 123 -18.42 -9.25 32.73
C TYR A 123 -19.59 -8.28 32.91
N TRP A 124 -20.59 -8.30 32.04
CA TRP A 124 -21.81 -7.52 32.26
C TRP A 124 -22.43 -7.79 33.65
N LYS A 125 -22.58 -9.08 34.00
CA LYS A 125 -23.09 -9.48 35.35
C LYS A 125 -22.20 -9.01 36.51
N GLN A 126 -20.90 -9.02 36.32
CA GLN A 126 -19.93 -8.56 37.32
C GLN A 126 -20.09 -7.06 37.63
N TYR A 127 -20.21 -6.24 36.58
CA TYR A 127 -20.37 -4.79 36.75
C TYR A 127 -21.78 -4.41 37.25
N THR A 128 -22.82 -4.94 36.64
CA THR A 128 -24.20 -4.66 37.05
C THR A 128 -24.52 -5.20 38.42
N GLY A 129 -23.98 -6.36 38.84
CA GLY A 129 -24.11 -6.93 40.17
C GLY A 129 -23.29 -6.25 41.25
N SER A 130 -22.35 -5.37 40.91
CA SER A 130 -21.52 -4.64 41.88
C SER A 130 -22.29 -3.62 42.69
N GLY A 131 -23.40 -3.09 42.18
CA GLY A 131 -24.19 -2.00 42.78
C GLY A 131 -23.45 -0.67 42.84
N LEU A 132 -22.40 -0.51 42.02
CA LEU A 132 -21.62 0.73 41.89
C LEU A 132 -22.13 1.64 40.77
N PHE A 133 -22.93 1.09 39.87
CA PHE A 133 -23.43 1.78 38.69
C PHE A 133 -24.96 1.81 38.66
N ASP A 134 -25.52 2.92 38.21
CA ASP A 134 -26.93 3.02 37.86
C ASP A 134 -27.14 2.34 36.48
N LEU A 135 -27.98 1.31 36.46
CA LEU A 135 -28.14 0.45 35.29
C LEU A 135 -28.99 1.09 34.15
N GLU A 136 -29.80 2.10 34.48
CA GLU A 136 -30.66 2.84 33.55
C GLU A 136 -30.03 4.13 33.06
N LYS A 137 -29.00 4.64 33.76
CA LYS A 137 -28.33 5.88 33.42
C LYS A 137 -27.52 5.72 32.12
N LYS A 138 -27.72 6.61 31.18
CA LYS A 138 -26.95 6.64 29.92
C LYS A 138 -25.53 7.12 30.15
N TYR A 139 -24.54 6.60 29.40
CA TYR A 139 -23.13 6.95 29.60
C TYR A 139 -22.84 8.45 29.42
N ARG A 140 -23.56 9.14 28.50
CA ARG A 140 -23.43 10.58 28.31
C ARG A 140 -23.73 11.38 29.60
N ASP A 141 -24.60 10.87 30.46
CA ASP A 141 -25.05 11.52 31.69
C ASP A 141 -24.18 11.15 32.90
N TYR A 142 -23.14 10.32 32.72
CA TYR A 142 -22.19 9.96 33.78
C TYR A 142 -21.36 11.18 34.22
N THR A 143 -21.19 11.33 35.53
CA THR A 143 -20.27 12.32 36.10
C THR A 143 -18.82 11.96 35.79
N PRO A 144 -17.86 12.89 35.90
CA PRO A 144 -16.44 12.58 35.75
C PRO A 144 -15.96 11.46 36.67
N GLU A 145 -16.48 11.38 37.90
CA GLU A 145 -16.15 10.37 38.90
C GLU A 145 -16.68 8.99 38.46
N GLU A 146 -17.92 8.92 38.00
CA GLU A 146 -18.53 7.69 37.46
C GLU A 146 -17.79 7.17 36.21
N ARG A 147 -17.38 8.07 35.35
CA ARG A 147 -16.56 7.73 34.17
C ARG A 147 -15.18 7.20 34.58
N HIS A 148 -14.55 7.85 35.58
CA HIS A 148 -13.28 7.40 36.12
C HIS A 148 -13.40 6.02 36.74
N LEU A 149 -14.46 5.80 37.56
CA LEU A 149 -14.74 4.51 38.18
C LEU A 149 -14.95 3.39 37.15
N LEU A 150 -15.71 3.67 36.10
CA LEU A 150 -15.95 2.74 35.00
C LEU A 150 -14.66 2.37 34.25
N LEU A 151 -13.83 3.36 33.93
CA LEU A 151 -12.64 3.16 33.12
C LEU A 151 -11.46 2.57 33.92
N PHE A 152 -11.26 2.99 35.15
CA PHE A 152 -10.05 2.69 35.92
C PHE A 152 -10.32 1.84 37.20
N GLY A 153 -11.58 1.70 37.58
CA GLY A 153 -11.97 0.94 38.76
C GLY A 153 -11.83 1.72 40.07
N SER A 154 -12.18 1.06 41.20
CA SER A 154 -12.08 1.66 42.52
C SER A 154 -10.66 1.54 43.10
N ARG A 155 -10.07 2.66 43.52
CA ARG A 155 -8.69 2.73 44.06
C ARG A 155 -8.53 2.47 45.53
N GLU A 156 -9.59 2.42 46.36
CA GLU A 156 -9.45 2.37 47.80
C GLU A 156 -9.46 0.94 48.37
N PRO A 157 -8.41 0.51 49.08
CA PRO A 157 -8.45 -0.64 49.94
C PRO A 157 -8.90 -0.17 51.37
N GLY A 158 -10.10 -0.52 51.80
CA GLY A 158 -10.36 -0.46 53.20
C GLY A 158 -11.57 0.32 53.71
N GLY A 159 -12.70 0.31 53.02
CA GLY A 159 -13.99 0.73 53.60
C GLY A 159 -14.88 -0.47 53.94
N PRO A 160 -15.94 -0.31 54.79
CA PRO A 160 -16.85 -1.39 55.15
C PRO A 160 -17.65 -2.03 54.02
N ARG A 161 -17.43 -1.60 52.77
CA ARG A 161 -17.96 -2.16 51.51
C ARG A 161 -16.91 -2.89 50.68
N ALA A 162 -15.89 -3.44 51.30
CA ALA A 162 -14.73 -4.10 50.65
C ALA A 162 -15.08 -5.30 49.70
N HIS A 163 -16.32 -5.73 49.62
CA HIS A 163 -16.77 -6.79 48.71
C HIS A 163 -17.19 -6.31 47.31
N LYS A 164 -17.10 -5.01 47.02
CA LYS A 164 -17.53 -4.42 45.73
C LYS A 164 -16.37 -3.82 44.95
N ARG A 165 -15.31 -4.60 44.73
CA ARG A 165 -14.22 -4.20 43.82
C ARG A 165 -14.59 -4.53 42.39
N VAL A 166 -14.60 -3.51 41.53
CA VAL A 166 -14.69 -3.68 40.06
C VAL A 166 -13.40 -3.16 39.49
N GLU A 167 -12.73 -3.99 38.69
CA GLU A 167 -11.57 -3.60 37.90
C GLU A 167 -12.07 -2.67 36.78
N GLY A 168 -11.35 -1.59 36.46
CA GLY A 168 -11.75 -0.70 35.37
C GLY A 168 -11.70 -1.38 34.00
N ILE A 169 -12.58 -0.98 33.08
CA ILE A 169 -12.66 -1.58 31.77
C ILE A 169 -11.33 -1.49 31.00
N LYS A 170 -10.61 -0.37 31.11
CA LYS A 170 -9.27 -0.22 30.53
C LYS A 170 -8.26 -1.21 31.10
N THR A 171 -8.21 -1.33 32.43
CA THR A 171 -7.29 -2.24 33.11
C THR A 171 -7.59 -3.69 32.76
N GLN A 172 -8.88 -4.03 32.69
CA GLN A 172 -9.34 -5.37 32.37
C GLN A 172 -9.05 -5.69 30.89
N PHE A 173 -9.27 -4.73 29.99
CA PHE A 173 -8.92 -4.87 28.56
C PHE A 173 -7.42 -5.08 28.37
N GLN A 174 -6.58 -4.28 29.03
CA GLN A 174 -5.13 -4.44 29.00
C GLN A 174 -4.69 -5.82 29.47
N ARG A 175 -5.25 -6.31 30.56
CA ARG A 175 -4.95 -7.65 31.08
C ARG A 175 -5.41 -8.78 30.15
N LEU A 176 -6.59 -8.67 29.59
CA LEU A 176 -7.18 -9.72 28.74
C LEU A 176 -6.61 -9.75 27.33
N CYS A 177 -6.25 -8.59 26.78
CA CYS A 177 -5.94 -8.44 25.37
C CYS A 177 -4.45 -8.15 25.09
N LEU A 178 -3.74 -7.47 26.01
CA LEU A 178 -2.38 -7.04 25.77
C LEU A 178 -1.33 -7.84 26.54
N MET A 179 -1.68 -8.45 27.69
CA MET A 179 -0.75 -9.25 28.50
C MET A 179 -0.67 -10.73 28.12
N LYS A 180 -1.63 -11.23 27.33
CA LYS A 180 -1.56 -12.58 26.78
C LYS A 180 -0.71 -12.58 25.51
N GLY A 181 0.29 -13.46 25.47
CA GLY A 181 1.16 -13.60 24.29
C GLY A 181 0.37 -13.95 23.01
N PRO A 182 0.92 -13.64 21.83
CA PRO A 182 0.26 -13.93 20.56
C PRO A 182 -0.07 -15.42 20.35
N GLU A 183 0.66 -16.31 21.01
CA GLU A 183 0.47 -17.76 20.95
C GLU A 183 -0.77 -18.26 21.72
N GLU A 184 -1.29 -17.47 22.66
CA GLU A 184 -2.46 -17.81 23.49
C GLU A 184 -3.78 -17.25 22.96
N GLN A 185 -3.75 -16.45 21.90
CA GLN A 185 -4.95 -15.81 21.34
C GLN A 185 -5.29 -16.37 19.97
N HIS A 186 -6.51 -16.89 19.82
CA HIS A 186 -7.02 -17.27 18.51
C HIS A 186 -7.11 -16.06 17.57
N ASP A 187 -6.53 -16.13 16.38
CA ASP A 187 -6.46 -15.07 15.35
C ASP A 187 -7.82 -14.37 15.08
N HIS A 188 -8.92 -15.12 15.16
CA HIS A 188 -10.27 -14.57 15.01
C HIS A 188 -10.71 -13.64 16.15
N THR A 189 -10.24 -13.88 17.39
CA THR A 189 -10.56 -13.04 18.56
C THR A 189 -9.77 -11.74 18.51
N LEU A 190 -8.50 -11.79 18.12
CA LEU A 190 -7.66 -10.61 17.90
C LEU A 190 -8.24 -9.66 16.85
N ARG A 191 -8.73 -10.19 15.72
CA ARG A 191 -9.34 -9.36 14.66
C ARG A 191 -10.59 -8.64 15.14
N LYS A 192 -11.42 -9.27 16.01
CA LYS A 192 -12.60 -8.62 16.59
C LYS A 192 -12.26 -7.56 17.62
N LEU A 193 -11.13 -7.71 18.32
CA LEU A 193 -10.70 -6.77 19.34
C LEU A 193 -9.95 -5.57 18.74
N ASN A 194 -9.27 -5.75 17.61
CA ASN A 194 -8.52 -4.68 16.95
C ASN A 194 -9.37 -3.45 16.59
N GLN A 195 -10.66 -3.63 16.34
CA GLN A 195 -11.57 -2.50 16.06
C GLN A 195 -11.81 -1.59 17.27
N PHE A 196 -11.52 -2.07 18.50
CA PHE A 196 -11.65 -1.33 19.74
C PHE A 196 -10.32 -0.82 20.30
N MET A 197 -9.23 -0.99 19.54
CA MET A 197 -7.90 -0.51 19.90
C MET A 197 -7.54 0.74 19.13
N GLU A 198 -6.89 1.65 19.82
CA GLU A 198 -6.27 2.83 19.20
C GLU A 198 -4.79 2.90 19.59
N GLU A 199 -3.97 3.33 18.64
CA GLU A 199 -2.57 3.65 18.92
C GLU A 199 -2.45 5.07 19.44
N LYS A 200 -1.88 5.23 20.64
CA LYS A 200 -1.58 6.54 21.24
C LYS A 200 -0.07 6.75 21.39
N PRO A 201 0.42 7.99 21.27
CA PRO A 201 1.80 8.29 21.65
C PRO A 201 2.07 7.86 23.09
N CYS A 202 3.22 7.24 23.34
CA CYS A 202 3.63 6.85 24.66
C CYS A 202 3.64 8.06 25.62
N PRO A 203 2.98 8.02 26.78
CA PRO A 203 2.85 9.16 27.68
C PRO A 203 4.21 9.60 28.28
N VAL A 204 5.19 8.70 28.36
CA VAL A 204 6.51 8.99 28.93
C VAL A 204 7.42 9.61 27.86
N CYS A 205 7.69 8.92 26.75
CA CYS A 205 8.60 9.44 25.73
C CYS A 205 7.90 10.32 24.69
N ARG A 206 6.56 10.43 24.70
CA ARG A 206 5.77 11.24 23.75
C ARG A 206 6.10 10.97 22.28
N GLY A 207 6.24 9.69 21.93
CA GLY A 207 6.58 9.28 20.57
C GLY A 207 8.08 9.19 20.26
N ARG A 208 8.96 9.75 21.09
CA ARG A 208 10.41 9.85 20.83
C ARG A 208 11.20 8.55 20.95
N ARG A 209 10.58 7.47 21.43
CA ARG A 209 11.11 6.09 21.50
C ARG A 209 12.26 5.85 22.46
N LEU A 210 13.03 6.87 22.81
CA LEU A 210 14.24 6.80 23.65
C LEU A 210 13.97 7.22 25.08
N ASN A 211 14.89 6.85 25.99
CA ASN A 211 14.86 7.27 27.39
C ASN A 211 15.41 8.71 27.56
N GLU A 212 15.17 9.30 28.73
CA GLU A 212 15.54 10.69 29.02
C GLU A 212 17.03 10.96 28.92
N ARG A 213 17.90 10.02 29.35
CA ARG A 213 19.34 10.15 29.29
C ARG A 213 19.83 10.31 27.85
N SER A 214 19.31 9.51 26.93
CA SER A 214 19.64 9.58 25.50
C SER A 214 19.11 10.87 24.87
N LEU A 215 17.91 11.30 25.26
CA LEU A 215 17.27 12.51 24.75
C LEU A 215 17.91 13.81 25.29
N ALA A 216 18.55 13.76 26.47
CA ALA A 216 19.28 14.91 27.02
C ALA A 216 20.59 15.20 26.29
N CYS A 217 21.19 14.19 25.63
CA CYS A 217 22.42 14.33 24.86
C CYS A 217 22.16 15.07 23.55
N LYS A 218 22.98 16.08 23.26
CA LYS A 218 22.83 16.95 22.07
C LYS A 218 24.10 17.02 21.24
N VAL A 219 23.90 17.16 19.93
CA VAL A 219 24.92 17.46 18.92
C VAL A 219 24.43 18.67 18.12
N ALA A 220 25.25 19.68 17.92
CA ALA A 220 24.84 20.96 17.28
C ALA A 220 23.53 21.55 17.85
N GLY A 221 23.30 21.36 19.15
CA GLY A 221 22.08 21.87 19.83
C GLY A 221 20.85 20.97 19.75
N TYR A 222 20.86 19.90 18.96
CA TYR A 222 19.73 18.99 18.73
C TYR A 222 19.92 17.64 19.44
N SER A 223 18.82 17.07 19.95
CA SER A 223 18.79 15.68 20.40
C SER A 223 18.64 14.74 19.19
N ILE A 224 18.96 13.44 19.38
CA ILE A 224 18.96 12.48 18.27
C ILE A 224 17.57 12.30 17.63
N ASP A 225 16.49 12.32 18.42
CA ASP A 225 15.13 12.26 17.94
C ASP A 225 14.76 13.47 17.09
N GLN A 226 15.21 14.67 17.47
CA GLN A 226 15.01 15.89 16.70
C GLN A 226 15.72 15.79 15.34
N MET A 227 16.97 15.32 15.28
CA MET A 227 17.65 15.10 14.01
C MET A 227 16.99 13.99 13.16
N CYS A 228 16.47 12.94 13.79
CA CYS A 228 15.74 11.89 13.07
C CYS A 228 14.43 12.39 12.47
N ALA A 229 13.78 13.38 13.08
CA ALA A 229 12.53 13.96 12.61
C ALA A 229 12.71 15.04 11.53
N MET A 230 13.92 15.54 11.32
CA MET A 230 14.23 16.52 10.27
C MET A 230 14.08 15.91 8.88
N GLU A 231 13.58 16.68 7.93
CA GLU A 231 13.69 16.34 6.52
C GLU A 231 15.16 16.26 6.10
N PHE A 232 15.48 15.38 5.14
CA PHE A 232 16.88 15.15 4.73
C PHE A 232 17.59 16.42 4.28
N THR A 233 16.88 17.34 3.62
CA THR A 233 17.41 18.64 3.21
C THR A 233 17.80 19.54 4.38
N GLU A 234 17.06 19.47 5.47
CA GLU A 234 17.36 20.21 6.70
C GLU A 234 18.50 19.55 7.45
N LEU A 235 18.46 18.23 7.57
CA LEU A 235 19.48 17.47 8.29
C LEU A 235 20.89 17.67 7.68
N VAL A 236 21.00 17.69 6.34
CA VAL A 236 22.28 17.99 5.65
C VAL A 236 22.83 19.35 6.05
N LYS A 237 21.99 20.38 6.17
CA LYS A 237 22.40 21.72 6.59
C LYS A 237 22.91 21.72 8.04
N VAL A 238 22.23 20.99 8.93
CA VAL A 238 22.66 20.85 10.34
C VAL A 238 23.99 20.11 10.43
N LEU A 239 24.15 18.99 9.69
CA LEU A 239 25.40 18.24 9.67
C LEU A 239 26.60 19.09 9.17
N ALA A 240 26.37 19.97 8.20
CA ALA A 240 27.39 20.89 7.69
C ALA A 240 27.90 21.92 8.73
N THR A 241 27.18 22.14 9.83
CA THR A 241 27.62 23.02 10.93
C THR A 241 28.53 22.32 11.95
N ILE A 242 28.73 21.01 11.83
CA ILE A 242 29.54 20.23 12.77
C ILE A 242 31.01 20.28 12.35
N ASP A 243 31.81 21.03 13.12
CA ASP A 243 33.25 21.15 12.93
C ASP A 243 33.97 20.48 14.12
N ASP A 244 34.03 19.14 14.11
CA ASP A 244 34.74 18.33 15.12
C ASP A 244 35.53 17.22 14.42
N PRO A 245 36.87 17.20 14.54
CA PRO A 245 37.71 16.21 13.88
C PRO A 245 37.37 14.76 14.21
N ARG A 246 36.74 14.51 15.38
CA ARG A 246 36.32 13.17 15.79
C ARG A 246 35.07 12.69 15.01
N ALA A 247 34.36 13.61 14.39
CA ALA A 247 33.12 13.35 13.71
C ALA A 247 33.22 13.40 12.17
N THR A 248 34.31 13.95 11.61
CA THR A 248 34.45 14.24 10.16
C THR A 248 34.05 13.09 9.28
N THR A 249 34.62 11.90 9.43
CA THR A 249 34.31 10.72 8.59
C THR A 249 32.84 10.29 8.70
N ILE A 250 32.23 10.42 9.90
CA ILE A 250 30.83 10.04 10.11
C ILE A 250 29.91 11.05 9.43
N VAL A 251 30.19 12.34 9.56
CA VAL A 251 29.44 13.44 8.94
C VAL A 251 29.51 13.33 7.42
N GLU A 252 30.70 13.10 6.85
CA GLU A 252 30.88 12.87 5.41
C GLU A 252 30.05 11.68 4.90
N ALA A 253 30.12 10.54 5.59
CA ALA A 253 29.35 9.33 5.21
C ALA A 253 27.83 9.55 5.30
N LEU A 254 27.35 10.22 6.37
CA LEU A 254 25.94 10.59 6.52
C LEU A 254 25.50 11.55 5.43
N THR A 255 26.28 12.61 5.19
CA THR A 255 25.98 13.62 4.17
C THR A 255 25.91 12.99 2.78
N ALA A 256 26.88 12.13 2.44
CA ALA A 256 26.84 11.40 1.16
C ALA A 256 25.60 10.49 1.01
N SER A 257 25.16 9.84 2.09
CA SER A 257 23.98 9.01 2.07
C SER A 257 22.68 9.84 1.93
N LEU A 258 22.60 10.95 2.66
CA LEU A 258 21.47 11.89 2.58
C LEU A 258 21.38 12.56 1.20
N THR A 259 22.53 12.94 0.62
CA THR A 259 22.58 13.53 -0.74
C THR A 259 22.01 12.56 -1.77
N ARG A 260 22.36 11.27 -1.70
CA ARG A 260 21.77 10.25 -2.57
C ARG A 260 20.25 10.15 -2.40
N MET A 261 19.73 10.24 -1.16
CA MET A 261 18.28 10.28 -0.91
C MET A 261 17.60 11.50 -1.54
N ILE A 262 18.25 12.66 -1.45
CA ILE A 262 17.78 13.92 -2.03
C ILE A 262 17.76 13.83 -3.57
N ASP A 263 18.84 13.30 -4.16
CA ASP A 263 18.99 13.16 -5.61
C ASP A 263 17.93 12.25 -6.25
N ILE A 264 17.44 11.26 -5.51
CA ILE A 264 16.38 10.36 -5.98
C ILE A 264 14.95 10.90 -5.68
N GLY A 265 14.84 12.13 -5.15
CA GLY A 265 13.56 12.74 -4.87
C GLY A 265 12.92 12.33 -3.54
N LEU A 266 13.69 11.81 -2.59
CA LEU A 266 13.23 11.49 -1.23
C LEU A 266 13.62 12.57 -0.20
N HIS A 267 13.86 13.79 -0.65
CA HIS A 267 14.33 14.92 0.13
C HIS A 267 13.42 15.31 1.32
N TYR A 268 12.12 15.06 1.18
CA TYR A 268 11.08 15.35 2.17
C TYR A 268 10.92 14.26 3.24
N LEU A 269 11.59 13.12 3.11
CA LEU A 269 11.54 12.07 4.13
C LEU A 269 12.41 12.42 5.32
N SER A 270 12.05 11.82 6.47
CA SER A 270 12.83 11.84 7.72
C SER A 270 13.28 10.43 8.10
N MET A 271 14.32 10.33 8.94
CA MET A 271 14.84 9.03 9.37
C MET A 271 13.87 8.25 10.26
N ASP A 272 13.03 8.93 11.02
CA ASP A 272 12.07 8.34 11.97
C ASP A 272 10.80 7.83 11.31
N ARG A 273 10.55 8.15 10.03
CA ARG A 273 9.37 7.69 9.31
C ARG A 273 9.30 6.17 9.27
N GLU A 274 8.19 5.62 9.68
CA GLU A 274 7.96 4.17 9.69
C GLU A 274 7.93 3.61 8.27
N SER A 275 8.65 2.51 8.03
CA SER A 275 8.73 1.87 6.70
C SER A 275 7.38 1.39 6.17
N SER A 276 6.46 1.00 7.06
CA SER A 276 5.10 0.58 6.72
C SER A 276 4.22 1.70 6.15
N THR A 277 4.60 2.96 6.39
CA THR A 277 3.88 4.15 5.89
C THR A 277 4.37 4.64 4.53
N LEU A 278 5.43 4.03 4.01
CA LEU A 278 5.98 4.39 2.70
C LEU A 278 5.08 3.88 1.58
N SER A 279 4.90 4.69 0.55
CA SER A 279 4.33 4.25 -0.72
C SER A 279 5.23 3.20 -1.40
N GLY A 280 4.67 2.45 -2.35
CA GLY A 280 5.46 1.47 -3.11
C GLY A 280 6.68 2.09 -3.78
N GLY A 281 6.52 3.23 -4.43
CA GLY A 281 7.61 3.97 -5.09
C GLY A 281 8.64 4.55 -4.11
N GLU A 282 8.22 5.04 -2.92
CA GLU A 282 9.16 5.49 -1.88
C GLU A 282 10.00 4.32 -1.36
N ALA A 283 9.36 3.17 -1.10
CA ALA A 283 10.04 1.97 -0.63
C ALA A 283 11.04 1.44 -1.65
N GLN A 284 10.68 1.43 -2.93
CA GLN A 284 11.55 1.01 -4.03
C GLN A 284 12.76 1.95 -4.19
N ARG A 285 12.53 3.27 -4.16
CA ARG A 285 13.61 4.27 -4.19
C ARG A 285 14.55 4.12 -3.00
N LEU A 286 14.02 3.87 -1.81
CA LEU A 286 14.83 3.63 -0.63
C LEU A 286 15.74 2.39 -0.78
N LYS A 287 15.21 1.29 -1.36
CA LYS A 287 16.02 0.11 -1.70
C LYS A 287 17.13 0.46 -2.69
N LEU A 288 16.82 1.28 -3.69
CA LEU A 288 17.76 1.68 -4.73
C LEU A 288 18.96 2.45 -4.17
N VAL A 289 18.74 3.41 -3.28
CA VAL A 289 19.83 4.22 -2.66
C VAL A 289 20.87 3.34 -1.98
N ARG A 290 20.46 2.23 -1.37
CA ARG A 290 21.39 1.28 -0.74
C ARG A 290 22.41 0.72 -1.72
N TYR A 291 22.02 0.48 -2.97
CA TYR A 291 22.90 -0.07 -4.00
C TYR A 291 23.74 1.00 -4.71
N MET A 292 23.28 2.26 -4.72
CA MET A 292 24.05 3.38 -5.31
C MET A 292 25.35 3.66 -4.61
N GLY A 293 25.42 3.45 -3.30
CA GLY A 293 26.64 3.61 -2.50
C GLY A 293 27.65 2.48 -2.67
N SER A 294 27.28 1.41 -3.39
CA SER A 294 28.16 0.28 -3.65
C SER A 294 29.23 0.65 -4.68
N SER A 295 30.47 0.27 -4.39
CA SER A 295 31.58 0.31 -5.35
C SER A 295 31.66 -0.92 -6.23
N LEU A 296 30.67 -1.83 -6.15
CA LEU A 296 30.63 -3.05 -6.93
C LEU A 296 30.43 -2.73 -8.42
N THR A 297 31.21 -3.40 -9.25
CA THR A 297 31.17 -3.37 -10.71
C THR A 297 30.93 -4.76 -11.25
N GLY A 298 30.43 -4.90 -12.50
CA GLY A 298 30.14 -6.19 -13.10
C GLY A 298 28.89 -6.88 -12.50
N MET A 299 28.02 -6.14 -11.85
CA MET A 299 26.76 -6.63 -11.30
C MET A 299 25.64 -6.50 -12.32
N THR A 300 24.59 -7.33 -12.19
CA THR A 300 23.32 -7.13 -12.90
C THR A 300 22.27 -6.57 -11.92
N TYR A 301 21.80 -5.37 -12.19
CA TYR A 301 20.68 -4.75 -11.48
C TYR A 301 19.40 -4.94 -12.28
N ILE A 302 18.34 -5.44 -11.63
CA ILE A 302 17.03 -5.68 -12.23
C ILE A 302 16.01 -4.80 -11.51
N PHE A 303 15.41 -3.89 -12.24
CA PHE A 303 14.37 -2.97 -11.73
C PHE A 303 13.02 -3.30 -12.35
N ASP A 304 12.01 -3.41 -11.49
CA ASP A 304 10.63 -3.66 -11.89
C ASP A 304 9.82 -2.38 -11.70
N GLU A 305 9.47 -1.72 -12.80
CA GLU A 305 8.73 -0.45 -12.89
C GLU A 305 9.24 0.63 -11.90
N PRO A 306 10.50 1.05 -11.99
CA PRO A 306 11.08 1.99 -11.03
C PRO A 306 10.47 3.40 -11.08
N SER A 307 9.79 3.77 -12.18
CA SER A 307 9.10 5.07 -12.34
C SER A 307 7.71 5.13 -11.71
N THR A 308 7.20 4.00 -11.21
CA THR A 308 5.84 3.89 -10.68
C THR A 308 5.53 4.94 -9.62
N GLY A 309 4.41 5.67 -9.79
CA GLY A 309 3.93 6.71 -8.88
C GLY A 309 4.85 7.93 -8.78
N MET A 310 5.74 8.13 -9.78
CA MET A 310 6.63 9.28 -9.81
C MET A 310 6.04 10.42 -10.63
N HIS A 311 6.24 11.63 -10.13
CA HIS A 311 6.06 12.82 -10.96
C HIS A 311 7.16 12.87 -12.04
N PRO A 312 6.91 13.38 -13.25
CA PRO A 312 7.90 13.44 -14.35
C PRO A 312 9.26 14.06 -13.96
N ARG A 313 9.24 15.03 -13.04
CA ARG A 313 10.49 15.60 -12.44
C ARG A 313 11.35 14.51 -11.80
N ASP A 314 10.73 13.61 -11.07
CA ASP A 314 11.45 12.59 -10.30
C ASP A 314 11.84 11.41 -11.21
N VAL A 315 11.06 11.12 -12.26
CA VAL A 315 11.44 10.19 -13.36
C VAL A 315 12.76 10.64 -13.99
N HIS A 316 12.90 11.92 -14.28
CA HIS A 316 14.13 12.46 -14.87
C HIS A 316 15.37 12.34 -13.94
N ARG A 317 15.17 12.38 -12.62
CA ARG A 317 16.23 12.08 -11.65
C ARG A 317 16.59 10.59 -11.64
N MET A 318 15.56 9.73 -11.73
CA MET A 318 15.72 8.29 -11.80
C MET A 318 16.50 7.86 -13.06
N THR A 319 16.20 8.43 -14.22
CA THR A 319 16.89 8.07 -15.46
C THR A 319 18.38 8.36 -15.39
N ARG A 320 18.79 9.51 -14.85
CA ARG A 320 20.20 9.83 -14.60
C ARG A 320 20.89 8.83 -13.69
N LEU A 321 20.17 8.33 -12.69
CA LEU A 321 20.66 7.34 -11.77
C LEU A 321 20.90 5.99 -12.46
N LEU A 322 19.93 5.49 -13.23
CA LEU A 322 20.07 4.25 -13.99
C LEU A 322 21.27 4.31 -14.93
N GLN A 323 21.45 5.45 -15.62
CA GLN A 323 22.62 5.70 -16.45
C GLN A 323 23.92 5.66 -15.64
N SER A 324 23.96 6.29 -14.45
CA SER A 324 25.16 6.27 -13.60
C SER A 324 25.55 4.87 -13.13
N LEU A 325 24.57 3.99 -12.86
CA LEU A 325 24.82 2.59 -12.52
C LEU A 325 25.41 1.82 -13.69
N ARG A 326 24.88 2.02 -14.90
CA ARG A 326 25.42 1.44 -16.15
C ARG A 326 26.87 1.93 -16.40
N ASP A 327 27.10 3.22 -16.28
CA ASP A 327 28.39 3.84 -16.59
C ASP A 327 29.50 3.40 -15.61
N LYS A 328 29.13 2.87 -14.44
CA LYS A 328 30.06 2.17 -13.51
C LYS A 328 30.43 0.75 -13.97
N GLY A 329 30.03 0.30 -15.15
CA GLY A 329 30.33 -1.03 -15.68
C GLY A 329 29.41 -2.13 -15.19
N ASN A 330 28.15 -1.80 -14.88
CA ASN A 330 27.12 -2.76 -14.52
C ASN A 330 26.15 -3.00 -15.68
N THR A 331 25.46 -4.13 -15.64
CA THR A 331 24.29 -4.38 -16.48
C THR A 331 23.04 -3.90 -15.76
N VAL A 332 22.22 -3.10 -16.41
CA VAL A 332 20.97 -2.57 -15.84
C VAL A 332 19.80 -3.04 -16.70
N LEU A 333 18.97 -3.93 -16.14
CA LEU A 333 17.74 -4.42 -16.76
C LEU A 333 16.56 -3.71 -16.12
N VAL A 334 15.70 -3.11 -16.92
CA VAL A 334 14.53 -2.34 -16.44
C VAL A 334 13.28 -2.86 -17.13
N VAL A 335 12.29 -3.28 -16.37
CA VAL A 335 10.93 -3.53 -16.85
C VAL A 335 10.17 -2.23 -16.70
N GLU A 336 9.68 -1.64 -17.81
CA GLU A 336 9.12 -0.30 -17.77
C GLU A 336 8.07 -0.02 -18.86
N HIS A 337 7.24 0.97 -18.57
CA HIS A 337 6.21 1.50 -19.47
C HIS A 337 6.34 3.01 -19.69
N ASP A 338 7.15 3.69 -18.88
CA ASP A 338 7.38 5.13 -18.99
C ASP A 338 8.29 5.46 -20.17
N ARG A 339 7.84 6.43 -20.98
CA ARG A 339 8.55 6.83 -22.22
C ARG A 339 9.94 7.40 -21.95
N ASP A 340 10.08 8.22 -20.90
CA ASP A 340 11.36 8.87 -20.57
C ASP A 340 12.38 7.83 -20.07
N VAL A 341 11.93 6.76 -19.41
CA VAL A 341 12.80 5.66 -18.99
C VAL A 341 13.17 4.74 -20.14
N ILE A 342 12.21 4.39 -21.00
CA ILE A 342 12.51 3.55 -22.18
C ILE A 342 13.44 4.28 -23.14
N ALA A 343 13.33 5.60 -23.27
CA ALA A 343 14.13 6.41 -24.19
C ALA A 343 15.63 6.42 -23.87
N ILE A 344 16.03 6.19 -22.62
CA ILE A 344 17.45 6.15 -22.23
C ILE A 344 18.11 4.77 -22.41
N ALA A 345 17.33 3.75 -22.79
CA ALA A 345 17.85 2.40 -22.94
C ALA A 345 18.79 2.28 -24.14
N ASP A 346 19.94 1.59 -23.94
CA ASP A 346 20.86 1.25 -25.03
C ASP A 346 20.21 0.20 -25.95
N GLN A 347 19.38 -0.69 -25.37
CA GLN A 347 18.64 -1.72 -26.08
C GLN A 347 17.25 -1.90 -25.46
N VAL A 348 16.23 -1.97 -26.29
CA VAL A 348 14.84 -2.26 -25.91
C VAL A 348 14.46 -3.64 -26.40
N ILE A 349 13.81 -4.42 -25.55
CA ILE A 349 13.21 -5.73 -25.87
C ILE A 349 11.70 -5.57 -25.64
N ASP A 350 10.92 -5.66 -26.73
CA ASP A 350 9.45 -5.57 -26.67
C ASP A 350 8.84 -6.97 -26.61
N VAL A 351 8.09 -7.23 -25.57
CA VAL A 351 7.45 -8.53 -25.30
C VAL A 351 5.94 -8.39 -25.45
N GLY A 352 5.33 -9.28 -26.24
CA GLY A 352 3.90 -9.23 -26.52
C GLY A 352 3.42 -10.50 -27.24
N PRO A 353 2.42 -10.39 -28.16
CA PRO A 353 1.70 -9.16 -28.59
C PRO A 353 0.66 -8.65 -27.60
N LEU A 354 0.09 -9.53 -26.78
CA LEU A 354 -0.94 -9.23 -25.78
C LEU A 354 -0.50 -9.72 -24.39
N ALA A 355 -1.42 -9.69 -23.44
CA ALA A 355 -1.20 -10.20 -22.09
C ALA A 355 -1.72 -11.65 -21.94
N GLY A 356 -1.24 -12.38 -20.94
CA GLY A 356 -1.70 -13.72 -20.62
C GLY A 356 -1.22 -14.77 -21.62
N ARG A 357 -2.13 -15.63 -22.11
CA ARG A 357 -1.81 -16.73 -23.03
C ARG A 357 -1.39 -16.28 -24.42
N ASP A 358 -1.83 -15.10 -24.84
CA ASP A 358 -1.53 -14.52 -26.14
C ASP A 358 -0.30 -13.61 -26.12
N GLY A 359 0.46 -13.66 -25.04
CA GLY A 359 1.71 -12.92 -24.83
C GLY A 359 2.93 -13.82 -24.74
N GLY A 360 4.04 -13.25 -24.32
CA GLY A 360 5.28 -13.98 -24.02
C GLY A 360 6.22 -14.15 -25.21
N GLU A 361 5.96 -13.51 -26.34
CA GLU A 361 6.83 -13.54 -27.51
C GLU A 361 7.68 -12.25 -27.58
N ILE A 362 8.93 -12.37 -28.07
CA ILE A 362 9.76 -11.20 -28.36
C ILE A 362 9.36 -10.69 -29.74
N LEU A 363 8.74 -9.50 -29.76
CA LEU A 363 8.25 -8.85 -30.98
C LEU A 363 9.30 -7.96 -31.61
N PHE A 364 10.18 -7.37 -30.81
CA PHE A 364 11.20 -6.46 -31.26
C PHE A 364 12.39 -6.46 -30.33
N GLN A 365 13.59 -6.27 -30.89
CA GLN A 365 14.82 -6.04 -30.17
C GLN A 365 15.67 -5.01 -30.93
N GLY A 366 16.09 -3.92 -30.27
CA GLY A 366 16.87 -2.88 -30.90
C GLY A 366 16.89 -1.56 -30.14
N SER A 367 17.28 -0.47 -30.78
CA SER A 367 17.30 0.86 -30.17
C SER A 367 15.89 1.45 -30.03
N TYR A 368 15.72 2.44 -29.16
CA TYR A 368 14.46 3.16 -28.97
C TYR A 368 13.93 3.78 -30.26
N GLU A 369 14.80 4.39 -31.06
CA GLU A 369 14.42 4.99 -32.38
C GLU A 369 13.97 3.92 -33.39
N ALA A 370 14.55 2.72 -33.36
CA ALA A 370 14.11 1.61 -34.18
C ALA A 370 12.76 1.03 -33.65
N LEU A 371 12.54 0.98 -32.35
CA LEU A 371 11.25 0.59 -31.75
C LEU A 371 10.12 1.49 -32.26
N LYS A 372 10.31 2.80 -32.26
CA LYS A 372 9.29 3.75 -32.79
C LYS A 372 8.89 3.45 -34.22
N ARG A 373 9.76 2.84 -35.02
CA ARG A 373 9.52 2.47 -36.44
C ARG A 373 9.08 1.03 -36.65
N SER A 374 9.09 0.21 -35.60
CA SER A 374 8.84 -1.25 -35.69
C SER A 374 7.41 -1.62 -36.09
N GLY A 375 6.43 -0.73 -35.89
CA GLY A 375 5.01 -1.06 -36.09
C GLY A 375 4.38 -1.90 -34.98
N THR A 376 5.14 -2.30 -33.95
CA THR A 376 4.60 -2.98 -32.78
C THR A 376 3.64 -2.09 -32.01
N ARG A 377 2.81 -2.68 -31.16
CA ARG A 377 1.87 -1.95 -30.28
C ARG A 377 2.62 -0.92 -29.41
N THR A 378 3.75 -1.33 -28.82
CA THR A 378 4.63 -0.47 -28.04
C THR A 378 5.24 0.65 -28.88
N GLY A 379 5.80 0.32 -30.05
CA GLY A 379 6.39 1.32 -30.96
C GLY A 379 5.38 2.36 -31.44
N ASN A 380 4.15 1.95 -31.73
CA ASN A 380 3.06 2.86 -32.08
C ASN A 380 2.68 3.76 -30.92
N ALA A 381 2.56 3.21 -29.69
CA ALA A 381 2.26 3.97 -28.49
C ALA A 381 3.36 5.00 -28.15
N MET A 382 4.63 4.67 -28.39
CA MET A 382 5.76 5.60 -28.17
C MET A 382 5.74 6.80 -29.13
N ARG A 383 5.14 6.66 -30.32
CA ARG A 383 4.99 7.76 -31.30
C ARG A 383 3.76 8.63 -31.06
N GLN A 384 2.77 8.11 -30.36
CA GLN A 384 1.49 8.79 -30.24
C GLN A 384 1.58 9.96 -29.25
N ILE A 385 1.32 11.16 -29.74
CA ILE A 385 1.15 12.35 -28.90
C ILE A 385 -0.34 12.48 -28.56
N ILE A 386 -0.67 12.48 -27.29
CA ILE A 386 -2.04 12.70 -26.83
C ILE A 386 -2.27 14.21 -26.72
N PRO A 387 -3.24 14.78 -27.48
CA PRO A 387 -3.54 16.21 -27.39
C PRO A 387 -4.30 16.55 -26.12
N LEU A 388 -4.42 17.84 -25.81
CA LEU A 388 -5.36 18.31 -24.79
C LEU A 388 -6.81 17.98 -25.19
N LYS A 389 -7.64 17.64 -24.21
CA LYS A 389 -9.07 17.40 -24.41
C LYS A 389 -9.73 18.61 -25.08
N ALA A 390 -10.35 18.38 -26.23
CA ALA A 390 -10.88 19.45 -27.08
C ALA A 390 -12.03 20.23 -26.40
N ALA A 391 -12.91 19.51 -25.70
CA ALA A 391 -14.09 20.09 -25.03
C ALA A 391 -14.19 19.54 -23.60
N PRO A 392 -13.49 20.12 -22.63
CA PRO A 392 -13.64 19.70 -21.23
C PRO A 392 -15.05 20.02 -20.72
N ARG A 393 -15.62 19.10 -19.93
CA ARG A 393 -16.93 19.30 -19.31
C ARG A 393 -16.87 20.44 -18.28
N LYS A 394 -17.96 21.19 -18.15
CA LYS A 394 -18.09 22.22 -17.13
C LYS A 394 -18.63 21.59 -15.84
N PRO A 395 -18.06 21.93 -14.66
CA PRO A 395 -18.61 21.51 -13.37
C PRO A 395 -20.06 21.96 -13.19
N ARG A 396 -20.90 21.09 -12.67
CA ARG A 396 -22.30 21.45 -12.33
C ARG A 396 -22.44 22.03 -10.94
N ALA A 397 -21.57 21.63 -10.02
CA ALA A 397 -21.52 22.08 -8.64
C ALA A 397 -20.12 21.83 -8.08
N PHE A 398 -19.90 22.28 -6.84
CA PHE A 398 -18.65 22.09 -6.12
C PHE A 398 -18.91 21.59 -4.70
N LEU A 399 -18.01 20.79 -4.17
CA LEU A 399 -17.97 20.39 -2.77
C LEU A 399 -16.78 21.06 -2.08
N PRO A 400 -17.04 21.85 -1.01
CA PRO A 400 -15.98 22.58 -0.34
C PRO A 400 -15.13 21.68 0.57
N VAL A 401 -13.83 21.82 0.48
CA VAL A 401 -12.87 21.49 1.54
C VAL A 401 -12.43 22.82 2.13
N ARG A 402 -12.45 22.97 3.46
CA ARG A 402 -12.10 24.22 4.15
C ARG A 402 -11.11 23.93 5.26
N ASP A 403 -10.09 24.76 5.34
CA ASP A 403 -9.11 24.81 6.43
C ASP A 403 -8.44 23.45 6.74
N ALA A 404 -8.11 22.67 5.69
CA ALA A 404 -7.51 21.35 5.85
C ALA A 404 -6.05 21.50 6.31
N CYS A 405 -5.73 20.91 7.48
CA CYS A 405 -4.40 20.98 8.11
C CYS A 405 -3.88 19.58 8.52
N VAL A 406 -4.29 18.54 7.80
CA VAL A 406 -3.86 17.15 8.06
C VAL A 406 -2.48 16.91 7.43
N HIS A 407 -1.58 16.28 8.19
CA HIS A 407 -0.18 16.03 7.80
C HIS A 407 0.56 17.33 7.41
N ASN A 408 0.98 17.45 6.15
CA ASN A 408 1.70 18.61 5.64
C ASN A 408 0.80 19.69 5.02
N LEU A 409 -0.53 19.52 5.03
CA LEU A 409 -1.46 20.51 4.47
C LEU A 409 -1.45 21.80 5.31
N LYS A 410 -1.36 22.95 4.62
CA LYS A 410 -1.24 24.29 5.21
C LYS A 410 -2.56 25.05 5.09
N HIS A 411 -3.55 24.72 5.94
CA HIS A 411 -4.85 25.42 5.95
C HIS A 411 -5.51 25.48 4.56
N VAL A 412 -5.47 24.36 3.83
CA VAL A 412 -5.94 24.29 2.44
C VAL A 412 -7.44 24.48 2.36
N SER A 413 -7.86 25.41 1.52
CA SER A 413 -9.27 25.58 1.13
C SER A 413 -9.38 25.45 -0.38
N VAL A 414 -10.19 24.50 -0.85
CA VAL A 414 -10.40 24.22 -2.28
C VAL A 414 -11.82 23.72 -2.52
N ASP A 415 -12.37 24.07 -3.66
CA ASP A 415 -13.67 23.59 -4.12
C ASP A 415 -13.48 22.46 -5.13
N ILE A 416 -13.92 21.24 -4.80
CA ILE A 416 -13.81 20.06 -5.64
C ILE A 416 -15.00 20.01 -6.60
N PRO A 417 -14.78 20.05 -7.93
CA PRO A 417 -15.84 20.09 -8.92
C PRO A 417 -16.59 18.76 -9.04
N LEU A 418 -17.89 18.81 -9.29
CA LEU A 418 -18.77 17.65 -9.47
C LEU A 418 -19.16 17.44 -10.94
N ASN A 419 -19.45 16.19 -11.28
CA ASN A 419 -19.86 15.72 -12.61
C ASN A 419 -18.83 15.97 -13.71
N VAL A 420 -17.58 15.92 -13.36
CA VAL A 420 -16.42 16.05 -14.26
C VAL A 420 -15.34 15.06 -13.87
N LEU A 421 -14.38 14.85 -14.76
CA LEU A 421 -13.14 14.13 -14.47
C LEU A 421 -12.11 15.15 -13.93
N THR A 422 -11.83 15.06 -12.63
CA THR A 422 -10.80 15.88 -11.97
C THR A 422 -9.53 15.06 -11.75
N VAL A 423 -8.40 15.58 -12.18
CA VAL A 423 -7.09 15.02 -11.85
C VAL A 423 -6.42 15.89 -10.79
N VAL A 424 -6.06 15.25 -9.66
CA VAL A 424 -5.28 15.87 -8.59
C VAL A 424 -3.83 15.46 -8.77
N THR A 425 -2.99 16.41 -9.05
CA THR A 425 -1.59 16.22 -9.42
C THR A 425 -0.64 16.98 -8.49
N GLY A 426 0.66 16.89 -8.74
CA GLY A 426 1.72 17.53 -7.96
C GLY A 426 2.86 16.57 -7.65
N VAL A 427 3.97 17.09 -7.18
CA VAL A 427 5.17 16.30 -6.87
C VAL A 427 4.95 15.29 -5.74
N ALA A 428 5.86 14.32 -5.60
CA ALA A 428 5.80 13.35 -4.51
C ALA A 428 5.89 14.07 -3.15
N GLY A 429 5.07 13.64 -2.18
CA GLY A 429 5.03 14.25 -0.84
C GLY A 429 4.34 15.62 -0.75
N SER A 430 3.73 16.13 -1.82
CA SER A 430 3.06 17.45 -1.80
C SER A 430 1.75 17.52 -1.00
N GLY A 431 1.16 16.37 -0.62
CA GLY A 431 -0.07 16.32 0.18
C GLY A 431 -1.34 15.90 -0.58
N LYS A 432 -1.24 15.43 -1.83
CA LYS A 432 -2.38 14.98 -2.67
C LYS A 432 -3.27 13.96 -1.96
N SER A 433 -2.66 12.87 -1.48
CA SER A 433 -3.41 11.80 -0.79
C SER A 433 -4.00 12.29 0.53
N SER A 434 -3.31 13.18 1.24
CA SER A 434 -3.84 13.82 2.45
C SER A 434 -5.08 14.65 2.14
N LEU A 435 -5.05 15.46 1.08
CA LEU A 435 -6.17 16.31 0.68
C LEU A 435 -7.39 15.48 0.25
N ILE A 436 -7.18 14.49 -0.63
CA ILE A 436 -8.29 13.76 -1.25
C ILE A 436 -8.75 12.57 -0.41
N ARG A 437 -7.82 11.74 0.09
CA ARG A 437 -8.17 10.52 0.83
C ARG A 437 -8.46 10.80 2.30
N ASP A 438 -7.57 11.57 2.97
CA ASP A 438 -7.64 11.71 4.42
C ASP A 438 -8.58 12.86 4.85
N VAL A 439 -8.83 13.86 3.99
CA VAL A 439 -9.77 14.95 4.25
C VAL A 439 -11.06 14.78 3.44
N PHE A 440 -11.02 14.94 2.12
CA PHE A 440 -12.22 14.96 1.28
C PHE A 440 -13.03 13.67 1.34
N ALA A 441 -12.39 12.51 1.14
CA ALA A 441 -13.10 11.23 1.14
C ALA A 441 -13.69 10.87 2.51
N ARG A 442 -13.08 11.32 3.61
CA ARG A 442 -13.65 11.15 4.96
C ARG A 442 -14.81 12.11 5.23
N GLN A 443 -14.68 13.37 4.80
CA GLN A 443 -15.74 14.37 4.96
C GLN A 443 -17.02 13.98 4.21
N TYR A 444 -16.90 13.29 3.08
CA TYR A 444 -18.02 12.89 2.22
C TYR A 444 -18.13 11.35 2.08
N ALA A 445 -17.83 10.62 3.15
CA ALA A 445 -17.72 9.15 3.13
C ALA A 445 -19.00 8.41 2.68
N ASP A 446 -20.15 9.00 2.91
CA ASP A 446 -21.47 8.50 2.48
C ASP A 446 -21.67 8.54 0.95
N ARG A 447 -20.94 9.40 0.23
CA ARG A 447 -21.04 9.62 -1.22
C ARG A 447 -19.81 9.13 -1.99
N VAL A 448 -18.70 8.88 -1.31
CA VAL A 448 -17.41 8.55 -1.93
C VAL A 448 -17.22 7.03 -2.04
N VAL A 449 -16.78 6.60 -3.21
CA VAL A 449 -16.29 5.24 -3.49
C VAL A 449 -14.79 5.34 -3.68
N LEU A 450 -14.03 4.94 -2.65
CA LEU A 450 -12.56 4.94 -2.71
C LEU A 450 -12.06 3.65 -3.36
N VAL A 451 -11.26 3.79 -4.41
CA VAL A 451 -10.62 2.69 -5.15
C VAL A 451 -9.11 2.90 -5.11
N ASP A 452 -8.47 2.29 -4.13
CA ASP A 452 -7.03 2.38 -3.89
C ASP A 452 -6.27 1.10 -4.28
N GLN A 453 -4.95 1.14 -4.25
CA GLN A 453 -4.06 0.00 -4.51
C GLN A 453 -3.87 -0.92 -3.30
N SER A 454 -4.55 -0.67 -2.17
CA SER A 454 -4.41 -1.50 -0.98
C SER A 454 -4.71 -2.98 -1.30
N PRO A 455 -4.08 -3.93 -0.62
CA PRO A 455 -4.43 -5.33 -0.80
C PRO A 455 -5.94 -5.50 -0.55
N VAL A 456 -6.62 -6.19 -1.45
CA VAL A 456 -7.93 -6.71 -1.13
C VAL A 456 -7.72 -7.59 0.10
N THR A 457 -8.45 -7.34 1.19
CA THR A 457 -8.45 -8.20 2.38
C THR A 457 -9.03 -9.57 1.98
N ALA A 458 -8.21 -10.34 1.31
CA ALA A 458 -8.57 -11.61 0.72
C ALA A 458 -7.70 -12.68 1.37
N THR A 459 -8.33 -13.75 1.77
CA THR A 459 -7.58 -14.97 2.08
C THR A 459 -6.84 -15.42 0.82
N GLY A 460 -5.75 -16.19 0.92
CA GLY A 460 -5.05 -16.75 -0.25
C GLY A 460 -5.92 -17.61 -1.19
N ARG A 461 -7.23 -17.71 -0.90
CA ARG A 461 -8.25 -18.41 -1.68
C ARG A 461 -9.14 -17.48 -2.51
N SER A 462 -9.04 -16.16 -2.35
CA SER A 462 -9.87 -15.20 -3.06
C SER A 462 -9.45 -15.07 -4.51
N THR A 463 -10.43 -15.13 -5.41
CA THR A 463 -10.27 -15.03 -6.87
C THR A 463 -11.17 -13.90 -7.41
N PRO A 464 -10.97 -13.42 -8.66
CA PRO A 464 -11.87 -12.46 -9.30
C PRO A 464 -13.34 -12.91 -9.23
N ALA A 465 -13.62 -14.19 -9.54
CA ALA A 465 -14.97 -14.74 -9.50
C ALA A 465 -15.62 -14.64 -8.12
N THR A 466 -14.87 -14.93 -7.04
CA THR A 466 -15.36 -14.85 -5.66
C THR A 466 -15.51 -13.42 -5.17
N PHE A 467 -14.58 -12.55 -5.53
CA PHE A 467 -14.56 -11.15 -5.10
C PHE A 467 -15.69 -10.32 -5.74
N LEU A 468 -15.91 -10.53 -7.04
CA LEU A 468 -16.99 -9.87 -7.78
C LEU A 468 -18.38 -10.52 -7.53
N GLY A 469 -18.41 -11.67 -6.82
CA GLY A 469 -19.63 -12.29 -6.34
C GLY A 469 -20.37 -13.13 -7.37
N PHE A 470 -19.80 -13.44 -8.53
CA PHE A 470 -20.43 -14.26 -9.55
C PHE A 470 -20.06 -15.75 -9.49
N PHE A 471 -19.15 -16.13 -8.61
CA PHE A 471 -18.77 -17.54 -8.41
C PHE A 471 -19.96 -18.42 -7.99
N ASP A 472 -20.86 -17.88 -7.18
CA ASP A 472 -22.07 -18.60 -6.76
C ASP A 472 -23.01 -18.89 -7.92
N GLU A 473 -23.05 -18.04 -8.94
CA GLU A 473 -23.83 -18.29 -10.14
C GLU A 473 -23.18 -19.38 -11.01
N ILE A 474 -21.83 -19.38 -11.14
CA ILE A 474 -21.10 -20.47 -11.81
C ILE A 474 -21.42 -21.80 -11.13
N ARG A 475 -21.38 -21.88 -9.80
CA ARG A 475 -21.70 -23.09 -9.03
C ARG A 475 -23.12 -23.56 -9.28
N ARG A 476 -24.12 -22.64 -9.36
CA ARG A 476 -25.51 -22.99 -9.67
C ARG A 476 -25.67 -23.54 -11.07
N VAL A 477 -24.98 -22.96 -12.05
CA VAL A 477 -24.99 -23.47 -13.44
C VAL A 477 -24.43 -24.88 -13.51
N MET A 478 -23.29 -25.14 -12.81
CA MET A 478 -22.68 -26.47 -12.76
C MET A 478 -23.59 -27.48 -12.05
N ALA A 479 -24.17 -27.10 -10.91
CA ALA A 479 -25.10 -27.92 -10.14
C ALA A 479 -26.31 -28.35 -10.98
N ALA A 480 -26.93 -27.40 -11.67
CA ALA A 480 -28.08 -27.67 -12.54
C ALA A 480 -27.72 -28.57 -13.72
N ALA A 481 -26.52 -28.44 -14.29
CA ALA A 481 -26.08 -29.26 -15.42
C ALA A 481 -25.77 -30.72 -15.04
N CYS A 482 -25.34 -30.97 -13.79
CA CYS A 482 -24.90 -32.28 -13.34
C CYS A 482 -25.91 -32.96 -12.40
N GLY A 483 -26.96 -32.24 -11.98
CA GLY A 483 -27.95 -32.78 -10.99
C GLY A 483 -27.38 -32.89 -9.57
N GLU A 484 -26.33 -32.10 -9.25
CA GLU A 484 -25.59 -32.17 -8.01
C GLU A 484 -25.83 -30.92 -7.14
N ASP A 485 -25.42 -30.98 -5.86
CA ASP A 485 -25.48 -29.82 -4.97
C ASP A 485 -24.41 -28.79 -5.30
N ALA A 486 -24.75 -27.50 -5.26
CA ALA A 486 -23.82 -26.41 -5.58
C ALA A 486 -22.57 -26.36 -4.67
N SER A 487 -22.62 -26.98 -3.49
CA SER A 487 -21.46 -27.08 -2.58
C SER A 487 -20.36 -28.00 -3.13
N LEU A 488 -20.69 -28.92 -4.04
CA LEU A 488 -19.70 -29.75 -4.72
C LEU A 488 -18.77 -28.93 -5.63
N PHE A 489 -19.22 -27.78 -6.12
CA PHE A 489 -18.45 -26.91 -6.99
C PHE A 489 -17.74 -25.77 -6.23
N SER A 490 -17.53 -25.93 -4.93
CA SER A 490 -16.79 -24.99 -4.09
C SER A 490 -15.56 -25.67 -3.46
N PHE A 491 -14.39 -25.11 -3.71
CA PHE A 491 -13.15 -25.54 -3.07
C PHE A 491 -13.06 -25.21 -1.56
N ASN A 492 -14.10 -24.56 -1.00
CA ASN A 492 -14.22 -24.26 0.44
C ASN A 492 -15.28 -25.12 1.14
N SER A 493 -15.90 -26.08 0.45
CA SER A 493 -16.95 -26.96 0.98
C SER A 493 -16.81 -28.39 0.45
N LYS A 494 -17.90 -29.09 0.15
CA LYS A 494 -17.88 -30.52 -0.24
C LYS A 494 -16.96 -30.84 -1.42
N GLY A 495 -16.79 -29.91 -2.36
CA GLY A 495 -15.93 -30.11 -3.52
C GLY A 495 -14.43 -29.93 -3.26
N ALA A 496 -14.03 -29.62 -2.05
CA ALA A 496 -12.61 -29.41 -1.70
C ALA A 496 -11.82 -30.74 -1.81
N CYS A 497 -10.61 -30.68 -2.34
CA CYS A 497 -9.68 -31.79 -2.25
C CYS A 497 -9.49 -32.20 -0.78
N PRO A 498 -9.69 -33.48 -0.40
CA PRO A 498 -9.64 -33.92 0.99
C PRO A 498 -8.23 -33.82 1.60
N VAL A 499 -7.18 -33.85 0.79
CA VAL A 499 -5.79 -33.81 1.25
C VAL A 499 -5.37 -32.36 1.60
N CYS A 500 -5.58 -31.40 0.69
CA CYS A 500 -5.16 -30.01 0.92
C CYS A 500 -6.30 -29.12 1.44
N GLY A 501 -7.51 -29.63 1.63
CA GLY A 501 -8.67 -28.84 2.06
C GLY A 501 -8.98 -27.68 1.12
N GLY A 502 -8.85 -27.88 -0.19
CA GLY A 502 -9.12 -26.88 -1.23
C GLY A 502 -8.05 -25.79 -1.37
N ARG A 503 -6.88 -25.97 -0.77
CA ARG A 503 -5.76 -25.01 -0.88
C ARG A 503 -4.98 -25.15 -2.19
N GLY A 504 -4.96 -26.38 -2.78
CA GLY A 504 -4.12 -26.73 -3.93
C GLY A 504 -2.64 -26.92 -3.57
N GLN A 505 -2.27 -26.56 -2.36
CA GLN A 505 -0.89 -26.58 -1.86
C GLN A 505 -0.87 -27.11 -0.42
N ILE A 506 0.26 -27.73 -0.06
CA ILE A 506 0.56 -28.18 1.29
C ILE A 506 1.66 -27.27 1.84
N VAL A 507 1.40 -26.63 2.97
CA VAL A 507 2.37 -25.80 3.68
C VAL A 507 2.95 -26.62 4.82
N THR A 508 4.25 -26.85 4.78
CA THR A 508 4.98 -27.53 5.85
C THR A 508 5.75 -26.47 6.64
N GLU A 509 5.38 -26.29 7.90
CA GLU A 509 6.10 -25.42 8.82
C GLU A 509 7.38 -26.10 9.29
N LEU A 510 8.50 -25.40 9.16
CA LEU A 510 9.81 -25.86 9.62
C LEU A 510 10.24 -24.98 10.81
N VAL A 511 10.69 -25.62 11.90
CA VAL A 511 10.95 -24.96 13.21
C VAL A 511 11.98 -23.82 13.14
N PHE A 512 12.91 -23.85 12.16
CA PHE A 512 13.99 -22.88 12.02
C PHE A 512 14.13 -22.30 10.61
N MET A 513 13.16 -22.52 9.74
CA MET A 513 13.18 -22.05 8.35
C MET A 513 11.80 -21.54 7.95
N ASP A 514 11.75 -20.71 6.91
CA ASP A 514 10.48 -20.31 6.31
C ASP A 514 9.63 -21.54 5.92
N PRO A 515 8.29 -21.47 6.04
CA PRO A 515 7.41 -22.54 5.65
C PRO A 515 7.64 -22.96 4.19
N VAL A 516 7.74 -24.27 3.93
CA VAL A 516 7.85 -24.79 2.58
C VAL A 516 6.48 -25.09 2.02
N THR A 517 6.18 -24.51 0.86
CA THR A 517 4.93 -24.74 0.15
C THR A 517 5.16 -25.64 -1.04
N THR A 518 4.47 -26.80 -1.08
CA THR A 518 4.51 -27.73 -2.20
C THR A 518 3.13 -27.87 -2.85
N VAL A 519 3.09 -28.16 -4.15
CA VAL A 519 1.83 -28.45 -4.83
C VAL A 519 1.23 -29.74 -4.24
N CYS A 520 -0.07 -29.75 -4.01
CA CYS A 520 -0.76 -30.94 -3.51
C CYS A 520 -0.76 -32.04 -4.59
N GLU A 521 -0.08 -33.15 -4.33
CA GLU A 521 0.02 -34.29 -5.28
C GLU A 521 -1.34 -34.92 -5.58
N ALA A 522 -2.25 -34.97 -4.59
CA ALA A 522 -3.56 -35.60 -4.74
C ALA A 522 -4.50 -34.88 -5.71
N CYS A 523 -4.39 -33.55 -5.84
CA CYS A 523 -5.20 -32.77 -6.77
C CYS A 523 -4.37 -31.99 -7.79
N GLU A 524 -3.06 -32.20 -7.84
CA GLU A 524 -2.14 -31.52 -8.76
C GLU A 524 -2.33 -30.00 -8.81
N GLY A 525 -2.62 -29.39 -7.65
CA GLY A 525 -2.90 -27.97 -7.54
C GLY A 525 -4.33 -27.53 -7.90
N GLN A 526 -5.18 -28.43 -8.40
CA GLN A 526 -6.52 -28.11 -8.90
C GLN A 526 -7.54 -27.76 -7.81
N ARG A 527 -7.25 -28.02 -6.52
CA ARG A 527 -8.07 -27.67 -5.34
C ARG A 527 -9.34 -28.49 -5.15
N TYR A 528 -9.82 -29.21 -6.15
CA TYR A 528 -11.11 -29.93 -6.15
C TYR A 528 -10.94 -31.44 -5.96
N SER A 529 -12.00 -32.07 -5.48
CA SER A 529 -12.12 -33.53 -5.43
C SER A 529 -12.34 -34.12 -6.83
N ALA A 530 -12.01 -35.40 -7.00
CA ALA A 530 -12.23 -36.13 -8.27
C ALA A 530 -13.72 -36.12 -8.68
N GLU A 531 -14.64 -36.17 -7.72
CA GLU A 531 -16.08 -36.12 -7.93
C GLU A 531 -16.51 -34.78 -8.56
N ALA A 532 -16.02 -33.66 -8.01
CA ALA A 532 -16.28 -32.33 -8.57
C ALA A 532 -15.70 -32.15 -9.98
N LEU A 533 -14.53 -32.77 -10.25
CA LEU A 533 -13.87 -32.71 -11.56
C LEU A 533 -14.54 -33.60 -12.62
N ALA A 534 -15.27 -34.61 -12.23
CA ALA A 534 -16.02 -35.50 -13.16
C ALA A 534 -17.22 -34.76 -13.80
N CYS A 535 -17.78 -33.78 -13.10
CA CYS A 535 -18.93 -33.00 -13.56
C CYS A 535 -18.53 -32.01 -14.67
N ARG A 536 -19.36 -31.93 -15.74
CA ARG A 536 -19.08 -31.05 -16.88
C ARG A 536 -20.30 -30.25 -17.32
N TYR A 537 -20.10 -28.97 -17.60
CA TYR A 537 -21.04 -28.09 -18.28
C TYR A 537 -20.48 -27.69 -19.63
N ARG A 538 -21.18 -27.99 -20.72
CA ARG A 538 -20.69 -27.75 -22.11
C ARG A 538 -19.28 -28.32 -22.35
N GLY A 539 -18.99 -29.50 -21.82
CA GLY A 539 -17.71 -30.18 -21.97
C GLY A 539 -16.59 -29.71 -21.03
N LYS A 540 -16.82 -28.70 -20.19
CA LYS A 540 -15.85 -28.09 -19.26
C LYS A 540 -16.18 -28.44 -17.83
N ASN A 541 -15.18 -28.81 -17.01
CA ASN A 541 -15.34 -28.95 -15.57
C ASN A 541 -15.13 -27.62 -14.86
N ILE A 542 -15.29 -27.58 -13.54
CA ILE A 542 -15.18 -26.34 -12.75
C ILE A 542 -13.78 -25.70 -12.83
N VAL A 543 -12.71 -26.51 -12.93
CA VAL A 543 -11.34 -26.01 -13.04
C VAL A 543 -11.10 -25.42 -14.43
N ASP A 544 -11.61 -26.09 -15.49
CA ASP A 544 -11.54 -25.57 -16.86
C ASP A 544 -12.24 -24.20 -16.95
N ILE A 545 -13.40 -24.04 -16.30
CA ILE A 545 -14.16 -22.78 -16.27
C ILE A 545 -13.38 -21.70 -15.50
N LEU A 546 -12.81 -22.04 -14.34
CA LEU A 546 -12.04 -21.10 -13.56
C LEU A 546 -10.71 -20.71 -14.23
N ALA A 547 -10.18 -21.56 -15.11
CA ALA A 547 -8.99 -21.29 -15.91
C ALA A 547 -9.29 -20.42 -17.15
N MET A 548 -10.56 -20.24 -17.52
CA MET A 548 -10.93 -19.32 -18.61
C MET A 548 -10.56 -17.89 -18.25
N SER A 549 -10.12 -17.13 -19.24
CA SER A 549 -10.07 -15.67 -19.14
C SER A 549 -11.48 -15.07 -19.06
N ALA A 550 -11.58 -13.84 -18.57
CA ALA A 550 -12.86 -13.14 -18.49
C ALA A 550 -13.52 -12.99 -19.88
N GLY A 551 -12.71 -12.79 -20.95
CA GLY A 551 -13.18 -12.73 -22.32
C GLY A 551 -13.76 -14.06 -22.79
N GLU A 552 -13.00 -15.17 -22.65
CA GLU A 552 -13.47 -16.52 -23.00
C GLU A 552 -14.75 -16.88 -22.22
N ALA A 553 -14.80 -16.57 -20.94
CA ALA A 553 -15.95 -16.85 -20.09
C ALA A 553 -17.18 -16.00 -20.48
N TYR A 554 -16.99 -14.75 -20.92
CA TYR A 554 -18.06 -13.88 -21.40
C TYR A 554 -18.78 -14.50 -22.61
N ASP A 555 -18.03 -15.09 -23.53
CA ASP A 555 -18.58 -15.79 -24.70
C ASP A 555 -19.16 -17.16 -24.34
N PHE A 556 -18.50 -17.90 -23.42
CA PHE A 556 -18.94 -19.21 -22.97
C PHE A 556 -20.31 -19.16 -22.26
N PHE A 557 -20.54 -18.12 -21.44
CA PHE A 557 -21.79 -17.92 -20.68
C PHE A 557 -22.76 -16.97 -21.36
N ARG A 558 -22.74 -16.87 -22.69
CA ARG A 558 -23.58 -15.93 -23.48
C ARG A 558 -25.08 -15.98 -23.15
N ASP A 559 -25.60 -17.14 -22.72
CA ASP A 559 -27.00 -17.35 -22.41
C ASP A 559 -27.36 -17.06 -20.93
N ASN A 560 -26.37 -16.73 -20.08
CA ASN A 560 -26.58 -16.38 -18.68
C ASN A 560 -26.36 -14.87 -18.47
N GLY A 561 -27.47 -14.11 -18.40
CA GLY A 561 -27.42 -12.65 -18.28
C GLY A 561 -26.70 -12.14 -17.02
N LYS A 562 -26.75 -12.89 -15.90
CA LYS A 562 -26.07 -12.48 -14.65
C LYS A 562 -24.56 -12.63 -14.78
N LEU A 563 -24.08 -13.76 -15.28
CA LEU A 563 -22.65 -13.98 -15.51
C LEU A 563 -22.13 -13.02 -16.57
N ARG A 564 -22.88 -12.83 -17.66
CA ARG A 564 -22.49 -11.91 -18.72
C ARG A 564 -22.34 -10.46 -18.23
N LYS A 565 -23.26 -10.00 -17.37
CA LYS A 565 -23.15 -8.66 -16.76
C LYS A 565 -21.86 -8.52 -15.93
N ALA A 566 -21.58 -9.46 -15.03
CA ALA A 566 -20.40 -9.42 -14.18
C ALA A 566 -19.08 -9.55 -14.96
N LEU A 567 -19.05 -10.44 -15.96
CA LEU A 567 -17.91 -10.62 -16.86
C LEU A 567 -17.73 -9.38 -17.75
N GLY A 568 -18.82 -8.78 -18.24
CA GLY A 568 -18.79 -7.52 -18.98
C GLY A 568 -18.12 -6.39 -18.20
N ALA A 569 -18.37 -6.29 -16.88
CA ALA A 569 -17.68 -5.33 -16.04
C ALA A 569 -16.15 -5.56 -15.98
N MET A 570 -15.68 -6.83 -16.03
CA MET A 570 -14.25 -7.12 -16.13
C MET A 570 -13.66 -6.69 -17.48
N LEU A 571 -14.43 -6.85 -18.57
CA LEU A 571 -14.02 -6.40 -19.90
C LEU A 571 -13.95 -4.86 -19.96
N GLU A 572 -14.96 -4.18 -19.42
CA GLU A 572 -15.00 -2.70 -19.36
C GLU A 572 -13.80 -2.10 -18.63
N VAL A 573 -13.31 -2.74 -17.55
CA VAL A 573 -12.11 -2.30 -16.83
C VAL A 573 -10.80 -2.73 -17.48
N GLY A 574 -10.83 -3.33 -18.68
CA GLY A 574 -9.63 -3.75 -19.42
C GLY A 574 -8.93 -4.99 -18.84
N LEU A 575 -9.69 -5.95 -18.30
CA LEU A 575 -9.17 -7.23 -17.76
C LEU A 575 -9.72 -8.45 -18.51
N PRO A 576 -9.82 -8.45 -19.87
CA PRO A 576 -10.34 -9.59 -20.62
C PRO A 576 -9.46 -10.84 -20.50
N TYR A 577 -8.17 -10.67 -20.28
CA TYR A 577 -7.16 -11.74 -20.18
C TYR A 577 -7.11 -12.42 -18.83
N LEU A 578 -7.69 -11.81 -17.79
CA LEU A 578 -7.56 -12.29 -16.41
C LEU A 578 -8.37 -13.57 -16.20
N ALA A 579 -7.73 -14.63 -15.70
CA ALA A 579 -8.41 -15.88 -15.41
C ALA A 579 -9.35 -15.75 -14.20
N LEU A 580 -10.55 -16.35 -14.28
CA LEU A 580 -11.58 -16.24 -13.24
C LEU A 580 -11.14 -16.79 -11.90
N GLY A 581 -10.31 -17.83 -11.91
CA GLY A 581 -9.80 -18.53 -10.72
C GLY A 581 -8.41 -18.07 -10.25
N GLN A 582 -7.80 -17.06 -10.87
CA GLN A 582 -6.48 -16.58 -10.50
C GLN A 582 -6.52 -16.00 -9.06
N PRO A 583 -5.57 -16.35 -8.18
CA PRO A 583 -5.52 -15.78 -6.83
C PRO A 583 -5.31 -14.26 -6.86
N LEU A 584 -6.13 -13.50 -6.13
CA LEU A 584 -5.99 -12.04 -6.07
C LEU A 584 -4.63 -11.56 -5.52
N SER A 585 -3.94 -12.41 -4.77
CA SER A 585 -2.59 -12.14 -4.26
C SER A 585 -1.52 -12.10 -5.35
N THR A 586 -1.77 -12.73 -6.51
CA THR A 586 -0.84 -12.76 -7.66
C THR A 586 -1.04 -11.60 -8.62
N LEU A 587 -2.08 -10.80 -8.43
CA LEU A 587 -2.39 -9.66 -9.28
C LEU A 587 -1.44 -8.50 -9.01
N SER A 588 -1.09 -7.75 -10.06
CA SER A 588 -0.41 -6.46 -9.94
C SER A 588 -1.26 -5.44 -9.17
N GLY A 589 -0.65 -4.34 -8.73
CA GLY A 589 -1.36 -3.25 -8.06
C GLY A 589 -2.52 -2.70 -8.90
N GLY A 590 -2.25 -2.42 -10.17
CA GLY A 590 -3.23 -1.90 -11.11
C GLY A 590 -4.34 -2.90 -11.44
N GLU A 591 -4.05 -4.18 -11.60
CA GLU A 591 -5.07 -5.22 -11.81
C GLU A 591 -6.01 -5.33 -10.61
N ARG A 592 -5.48 -5.34 -9.40
CA ARG A 592 -6.31 -5.35 -8.16
C ARG A 592 -7.24 -4.16 -8.09
N GLN A 593 -6.74 -2.97 -8.43
CA GLN A 593 -7.52 -1.75 -8.44
C GLN A 593 -8.66 -1.82 -9.47
N ARG A 594 -8.37 -2.29 -10.68
CA ARG A 594 -9.37 -2.46 -11.74
C ARG A 594 -10.43 -3.51 -11.37
N VAL A 595 -10.05 -4.61 -10.71
CA VAL A 595 -11.02 -5.59 -10.17
C VAL A 595 -11.91 -4.94 -9.10
N LYS A 596 -11.38 -4.06 -8.23
CA LYS A 596 -12.19 -3.28 -7.28
C LYS A 596 -13.15 -2.34 -8.01
N LEU A 597 -12.68 -1.67 -9.05
CA LEU A 597 -13.49 -0.77 -9.85
C LEU A 597 -14.64 -1.51 -10.54
N ALA A 598 -14.38 -2.69 -11.13
CA ALA A 598 -15.41 -3.54 -11.74
C ALA A 598 -16.59 -3.83 -10.82
N LYS A 599 -16.33 -3.98 -9.51
CA LYS A 599 -17.37 -4.20 -8.49
C LYS A 599 -18.30 -3.00 -8.27
N CYS A 600 -17.87 -1.81 -8.64
CA CYS A 600 -18.55 -0.56 -8.32
C CYS A 600 -19.16 0.15 -9.54
N LEU A 601 -18.97 -0.36 -10.77
CA LEU A 601 -19.36 0.31 -12.02
C LEU A 601 -20.85 0.63 -12.16
N ASP A 602 -21.71 -0.11 -11.49
CA ASP A 602 -23.16 0.07 -11.57
C ASP A 602 -23.72 1.19 -10.67
N ARG A 603 -22.89 1.84 -9.86
CA ARG A 603 -23.35 2.91 -8.97
C ARG A 603 -23.52 4.21 -9.75
N GLN A 604 -24.66 4.91 -9.53
CA GLN A 604 -24.92 6.22 -10.12
C GLN A 604 -24.94 7.32 -9.04
N GLY A 605 -24.58 8.54 -9.43
CA GLY A 605 -24.55 9.70 -8.53
C GLY A 605 -23.43 9.65 -7.47
N SER A 606 -22.47 8.74 -7.62
CA SER A 606 -21.35 8.53 -6.71
C SER A 606 -20.16 9.39 -7.07
N ILE A 607 -19.29 9.63 -6.08
CA ILE A 607 -18.00 10.26 -6.26
C ILE A 607 -16.95 9.16 -6.21
N TYR A 608 -16.35 8.84 -7.34
CA TYR A 608 -15.26 7.88 -7.43
C TYR A 608 -13.93 8.57 -7.16
N VAL A 609 -13.18 8.08 -6.20
CA VAL A 609 -11.81 8.52 -5.92
C VAL A 609 -10.86 7.37 -6.25
N LEU A 610 -9.98 7.57 -7.23
CA LEU A 610 -9.00 6.59 -7.67
C LEU A 610 -7.59 7.09 -7.40
N ASP A 611 -6.74 6.23 -6.84
CA ASP A 611 -5.34 6.54 -6.54
C ASP A 611 -4.44 5.84 -7.55
N GLU A 612 -3.82 6.62 -8.45
CA GLU A 612 -2.92 6.19 -9.53
C GLU A 612 -3.46 5.02 -10.39
N PRO A 613 -4.64 5.16 -11.05
CA PRO A 613 -5.27 4.05 -11.77
C PRO A 613 -4.54 3.62 -13.04
N THR A 614 -3.57 4.37 -13.52
CA THR A 614 -2.78 4.04 -14.72
C THR A 614 -1.42 3.43 -14.40
N THR A 615 -1.10 3.25 -13.11
CA THR A 615 0.15 2.64 -12.67
C THR A 615 0.34 1.22 -13.23
N GLY A 616 1.54 0.94 -13.78
CA GLY A 616 1.88 -0.36 -14.35
C GLY A 616 1.08 -0.72 -15.61
N LEU A 617 0.52 0.27 -16.29
CA LEU A 617 -0.19 0.06 -17.55
C LEU A 617 0.68 0.40 -18.76
N HIS A 618 0.62 -0.46 -19.76
CA HIS A 618 1.12 -0.12 -21.08
C HIS A 618 0.40 1.14 -21.62
N ALA A 619 1.11 2.01 -22.34
CA ALA A 619 0.57 3.29 -22.81
C ALA A 619 -0.74 3.16 -23.62
N SER A 620 -0.94 2.05 -24.36
CA SER A 620 -2.22 1.79 -25.05
C SER A 620 -3.38 1.44 -24.11
N ASP A 621 -3.09 0.88 -22.93
CA ASP A 621 -4.13 0.48 -21.96
C ASP A 621 -4.57 1.67 -21.12
N VAL A 622 -3.70 2.68 -20.96
CA VAL A 622 -4.05 3.98 -20.35
C VAL A 622 -5.26 4.59 -21.07
N GLN A 623 -5.32 4.54 -22.39
CA GLN A 623 -6.46 5.06 -23.15
C GLN A 623 -7.78 4.31 -22.85
N THR A 624 -7.72 3.00 -22.67
CA THR A 624 -8.88 2.18 -22.28
C THR A 624 -9.40 2.60 -20.91
N VAL A 625 -8.49 2.83 -19.94
CA VAL A 625 -8.87 3.32 -18.62
C VAL A 625 -9.46 4.72 -18.69
N MET A 626 -8.88 5.62 -19.51
CA MET A 626 -9.41 6.97 -19.69
C MET A 626 -10.82 6.96 -20.29
N ALA A 627 -11.08 6.14 -21.31
CA ALA A 627 -12.42 5.97 -21.89
C ALA A 627 -13.43 5.46 -20.84
N LEU A 628 -13.01 4.53 -19.99
CA LEU A 628 -13.84 4.06 -18.86
C LEU A 628 -14.16 5.19 -17.89
N LEU A 629 -13.15 5.97 -17.45
CA LEU A 629 -13.36 7.10 -16.53
C LEU A 629 -14.30 8.15 -17.12
N ASP A 630 -14.14 8.47 -18.40
CA ASP A 630 -15.06 9.36 -19.12
C ASP A 630 -16.48 8.80 -19.16
N SER A 631 -16.66 7.49 -19.40
CA SER A 631 -17.98 6.84 -19.41
C SER A 631 -18.67 6.91 -18.03
N LEU A 632 -17.90 6.82 -16.94
CA LEU A 632 -18.43 6.98 -15.58
C LEU A 632 -18.95 8.40 -15.35
N VAL A 633 -18.24 9.41 -15.85
CA VAL A 633 -18.69 10.82 -15.78
C VAL A 633 -19.96 11.01 -16.63
N ASP A 634 -20.02 10.45 -17.84
CA ASP A 634 -21.18 10.53 -18.73
C ASP A 634 -22.44 9.86 -18.14
N LYS A 635 -22.26 8.83 -17.28
CA LYS A 635 -23.32 8.22 -16.46
C LYS A 635 -23.78 9.10 -15.28
N GLY A 636 -23.27 10.34 -15.16
CA GLY A 636 -23.67 11.30 -14.12
C GLY A 636 -22.88 11.22 -12.81
N ASN A 637 -21.74 10.52 -12.79
CA ASN A 637 -20.88 10.44 -11.63
C ASN A 637 -19.83 11.58 -11.61
N THR A 638 -19.16 11.73 -10.48
CA THR A 638 -17.95 12.54 -10.35
C THR A 638 -16.76 11.59 -10.26
N VAL A 639 -15.69 11.86 -11.00
CA VAL A 639 -14.48 11.06 -10.96
C VAL A 639 -13.29 11.93 -10.56
N ILE A 640 -12.64 11.57 -9.46
CA ILE A 640 -11.44 12.23 -8.96
C ILE A 640 -10.29 11.22 -9.03
N VAL A 641 -9.22 11.60 -9.69
CA VAL A 641 -8.05 10.74 -9.90
C VAL A 641 -6.82 11.43 -9.34
N ILE A 642 -6.09 10.77 -8.45
CA ILE A 642 -4.75 11.21 -8.05
C ILE A 642 -3.78 10.63 -9.06
N GLU A 643 -3.08 11.47 -9.82
CA GLU A 643 -2.25 11.00 -10.94
C GLU A 643 -1.06 11.91 -11.24
N HIS A 644 -0.03 11.29 -11.82
CA HIS A 644 1.20 11.95 -12.26
C HIS A 644 1.42 11.88 -13.77
N ASN A 645 0.69 11.00 -14.46
CA ASN A 645 0.84 10.77 -15.89
C ASN A 645 0.35 11.99 -16.70
N PRO A 646 1.22 12.65 -17.51
CA PRO A 646 0.81 13.79 -18.31
C PRO A 646 -0.32 13.50 -19.30
N ASP A 647 -0.38 12.29 -19.85
CA ASP A 647 -1.41 11.90 -20.81
C ASP A 647 -2.80 11.82 -20.14
N VAL A 648 -2.86 11.43 -18.87
CA VAL A 648 -4.09 11.48 -18.07
C VAL A 648 -4.48 12.93 -17.75
N MET A 649 -3.52 13.78 -17.40
CA MET A 649 -3.76 15.20 -17.13
C MET A 649 -4.33 15.92 -18.36
N LYS A 650 -3.81 15.63 -19.57
CA LYS A 650 -4.29 16.21 -20.85
C LYS A 650 -5.76 15.91 -21.12
N GLN A 651 -6.25 14.75 -20.67
CA GLN A 651 -7.61 14.27 -20.91
C GLN A 651 -8.58 14.60 -19.76
N ALA A 652 -8.12 15.26 -18.70
CA ALA A 652 -8.96 15.71 -17.60
C ALA A 652 -9.91 16.86 -18.03
N ASP A 653 -11.02 17.00 -17.35
CA ASP A 653 -11.88 18.18 -17.46
C ASP A 653 -11.38 19.30 -16.53
N TYR A 654 -10.79 18.93 -15.39
CA TYR A 654 -10.29 19.84 -14.37
C TYR A 654 -9.03 19.31 -13.70
N LEU A 655 -8.07 20.18 -13.40
CA LEU A 655 -6.85 19.87 -12.68
C LEU A 655 -6.79 20.61 -11.34
N ILE A 656 -6.29 19.94 -10.32
CA ILE A 656 -5.90 20.54 -9.04
C ILE A 656 -4.44 20.13 -8.79
N ASP A 657 -3.54 21.11 -8.78
CA ASP A 657 -2.11 20.89 -8.54
C ASP A 657 -1.76 21.24 -7.10
N VAL A 658 -1.20 20.25 -6.39
CA VAL A 658 -0.80 20.39 -4.99
C VAL A 658 0.72 20.51 -4.90
N GLY A 659 1.19 21.57 -4.30
CA GLY A 659 2.62 21.89 -4.27
C GLY A 659 2.96 22.93 -3.20
N PRO A 660 3.95 23.80 -3.47
CA PRO A 660 4.83 23.84 -4.66
C PRO A 660 5.86 22.71 -4.75
N ASP A 661 6.25 22.09 -3.62
CA ASP A 661 7.19 20.97 -3.55
C ASP A 661 6.69 19.88 -2.59
N GLY A 662 7.52 18.90 -2.23
CA GLY A 662 7.21 17.86 -1.24
C GLY A 662 7.51 18.28 0.19
N GLY A 663 6.94 17.55 1.17
CA GLY A 663 7.19 17.74 2.59
C GLY A 663 6.71 19.09 3.14
N THR A 664 7.54 19.72 3.97
CA THR A 664 7.24 21.02 4.58
C THR A 664 7.11 22.17 3.57
N ALA A 665 7.76 22.04 2.41
CA ALA A 665 7.64 22.97 1.30
C ALA A 665 6.36 22.76 0.46
N GLY A 666 5.60 21.68 0.71
CA GLY A 666 4.33 21.38 0.05
C GLY A 666 3.11 21.82 0.85
N GLY A 667 1.97 21.17 0.57
CA GLY A 667 0.75 21.30 1.35
C GLY A 667 -0.14 22.49 0.96
N GLU A 668 0.01 23.03 -0.24
CA GLU A 668 -0.79 24.15 -0.77
C GLU A 668 -1.40 23.74 -2.13
N VAL A 669 -2.58 24.26 -2.46
CA VAL A 669 -3.11 24.20 -3.83
C VAL A 669 -2.51 25.34 -4.63
N VAL A 670 -1.63 25.01 -5.58
CA VAL A 670 -0.88 25.98 -6.38
C VAL A 670 -1.54 26.28 -7.72
N PHE A 671 -2.45 25.42 -8.15
CA PHE A 671 -3.28 25.65 -9.35
C PHE A 671 -4.60 24.88 -9.25
N ALA A 672 -5.67 25.48 -9.77
CA ALA A 672 -6.98 24.85 -9.96
C ALA A 672 -7.63 25.43 -11.22
N GLY A 673 -7.92 24.60 -12.22
CA GLY A 673 -8.44 25.03 -13.51
C GLY A 673 -8.43 23.93 -14.56
N THR A 674 -8.62 24.27 -15.84
CA THR A 674 -8.56 23.30 -16.93
C THR A 674 -7.11 22.94 -17.31
N PRO A 675 -6.86 21.77 -17.96
CA PRO A 675 -5.55 21.45 -18.49
C PRO A 675 -4.99 22.51 -19.44
N ARG A 676 -5.85 23.16 -20.20
CA ARG A 676 -5.48 24.28 -21.11
C ARG A 676 -4.99 25.48 -20.32
N ASP A 677 -5.73 25.90 -19.28
CA ASP A 677 -5.32 27.01 -18.43
C ASP A 677 -3.97 26.74 -17.76
N MET A 678 -3.74 25.50 -17.32
CA MET A 678 -2.45 25.10 -16.75
C MET A 678 -1.33 25.19 -17.78
N ALA A 679 -1.56 24.72 -19.00
CA ALA A 679 -0.55 24.76 -20.07
C ALA A 679 -0.23 26.18 -20.52
N GLU A 680 -1.21 27.06 -20.58
CA GLU A 680 -1.04 28.45 -21.07
C GLU A 680 -0.51 29.39 -19.97
N HIS A 681 -1.03 29.30 -18.75
CA HIS A 681 -0.82 30.27 -17.68
C HIS A 681 -0.18 29.72 -16.40
N GLY A 682 -0.12 28.38 -16.23
CA GLY A 682 0.41 27.78 -15.01
C GLY A 682 1.92 28.00 -14.87
N ASP A 683 2.37 28.45 -13.68
CA ASP A 683 3.80 28.57 -13.34
C ASP A 683 4.17 27.56 -12.24
N THR A 684 3.72 26.32 -12.38
CA THR A 684 4.03 25.23 -11.46
C THR A 684 5.03 24.25 -12.06
N ILE A 685 5.63 23.41 -11.23
CA ILE A 685 6.49 22.35 -11.70
C ILE A 685 5.72 21.44 -12.68
N THR A 686 4.50 21.06 -12.31
CA THR A 686 3.61 20.24 -13.12
C THR A 686 3.29 20.87 -14.47
N ALA A 687 2.99 22.17 -14.50
CA ALA A 687 2.71 22.91 -15.73
C ALA A 687 3.86 22.88 -16.73
N ARG A 688 5.11 22.96 -16.26
CA ARG A 688 6.32 22.87 -17.11
C ARG A 688 6.41 21.49 -17.80
N TYR A 689 6.14 20.40 -17.08
CA TYR A 689 6.16 19.05 -17.63
C TYR A 689 4.94 18.76 -18.53
N LEU A 690 3.76 19.33 -18.20
CA LEU A 690 2.60 19.26 -19.09
C LEU A 690 2.91 19.92 -20.45
N ARG A 691 3.49 21.13 -20.45
CA ARG A 691 3.92 21.81 -21.68
C ARG A 691 4.95 21.00 -22.47
N LYS A 692 5.97 20.44 -21.78
CA LYS A 692 6.95 19.58 -22.43
C LYS A 692 6.28 18.40 -23.14
N SER A 693 5.36 17.72 -22.46
CA SER A 693 4.65 16.57 -23.02
C SER A 693 3.68 16.90 -24.19
N LEU A 694 3.39 18.17 -24.46
CA LEU A 694 2.62 18.61 -25.61
C LEU A 694 3.53 18.92 -26.82
N ALA A 695 4.82 19.17 -26.57
CA ALA A 695 5.82 19.48 -27.60
C ALA A 695 6.56 18.24 -28.11
N ASP A 696 6.73 17.22 -27.24
CA ASP A 696 7.38 15.94 -27.54
C ASP A 696 6.40 14.97 -28.20
#